data_67dbbd7401030aa8c54cbb72795303bc
#
_entry.id   67dbbd7401030aa8c54cbb72795303bc
#
_cell.length_a   1.000
_cell.length_b   1.000
_cell.length_c   1.000
_cell.angle_alpha   90.00
_cell.angle_beta   90.00
_cell.angle_gamma   90.00
#
_symmetry.space_group_name_H-M   'P 1'
#
loop_
_entity.id
_entity.type
_entity.pdbx_description
1 polymer ?
#
loop_
_entity_poly.entity_id
_entity_poly.type
_entity_poly.pdbx_seq_one_letter_code
_entity_poly.pdbx_strand_id
1 'polypeptide(L)'
;MGFLSKLLTMGEGKQLKRYQAKVDKINALEPEFQALSDEELAAKTQEFRERYAAGESLDDLLPEAFAAVREASVRTIGLRHFDVQLIGGMALNEGQIAEMKTGEGKTLVSTLAGYLNAIPGHNVHIVTVNDYLARRDCEWMGQIYRFLGMKTGLIQNGMPPAAKKPAYEADVTYGTNSEFGFDYLRDNMVTRGSSRVQRGHHFAIVDEVDSILIDEARTPLIISGAGTQAADTYKKFARVMPGLKEGVDFDMDEAKRTINATESGLEKIEVMLGIENIYADPSGQLANHLQQALKAQFLFHRDVDYVVMDGEVKIVDEFTGRIMEGRRYSEGLHQALEAKEHVLVREENQTLATITLQNYFRLYDKLSGMTGTAMTEDAEFRQIYKLPVMAIPPNRPVIRVDENDLVYRTIDGKFNAVADDIAARHAKGQPCLIGTVSIESSEKLSRLLDKRGIKHETLNAKHHEREAHIVAQAGRLGAVTIATNMAGRGTDIRLGGEPDMLAEDLLRERGFDVDAQEGDEEARGPIPSAADRADALTRAREICDAEQEQVLAAGGLCVIGTERHESRRSIDNQLRGRSGRQGDPGVTQFYLSLEDDLMRLFGGSKMDSIAHMMEKTNQEDDMPIQAGMVSKSIESAQRQVESMHFAARKNVLEYDDVMNLQRKAIYEERNAILDGKSMTERIPGIIRDAVDAIVGECCPGNSASDDWDVRAIDLWAANMTGCNDFSVAKVDHEDEAENVAEALNDFLTWIYEQKSEQLGHDLMENLSAQVMLRIIDTRWMAHLQEMDYLKTGIGLRAFGQRDPLVEYKNEAYNAFQNLTSSMYDDYLRTLLRLEIAAKPAAEGAPAGAGRPAPAALAEQEDPLSRKMSYSAPEQALEESSIRGRLRRSRRAPAPRGRQAPDLRQGQGRPLRQRGPQRPVPLRLRQEVQEVPRPEPLMHTQLWLSEAGCGVPLTKRVP
;
A
#
# COMPACT_ATOMS: atom_id res chain seq x y z
N MET A 1 -14.94 -24.05 24.24
CA MET A 1 -13.95 -23.01 24.51
C MET A 1 -12.87 -23.61 25.42
N GLY A 2 -11.60 -23.59 24.96
CA GLY A 2 -10.49 -24.18 25.70
C GLY A 2 -10.10 -23.35 26.93
N PHE A 3 -9.37 -23.96 27.85
CA PHE A 3 -8.88 -23.32 29.10
C PHE A 3 -8.09 -22.03 28.83
N LEU A 4 -7.31 -21.99 27.74
CA LEU A 4 -6.56 -20.81 27.28
C LEU A 4 -7.47 -19.63 26.86
N SER A 5 -8.60 -19.89 26.20
CA SER A 5 -9.53 -18.80 25.82
C SER A 5 -10.23 -18.19 27.04
N LYS A 6 -10.50 -19.00 28.09
CA LYS A 6 -11.01 -18.49 29.37
C LYS A 6 -9.99 -17.64 30.14
N LEU A 7 -8.70 -17.93 30.01
CA LEU A 7 -7.63 -17.13 30.65
C LEU A 7 -7.47 -15.77 29.96
N LEU A 8 -7.55 -15.71 28.63
CA LEU A 8 -7.50 -14.47 27.85
C LEU A 8 -8.70 -13.58 28.16
N THR A 9 -9.92 -14.13 28.17
CA THR A 9 -11.14 -13.39 28.53
C THR A 9 -11.17 -12.91 30.00
N MET A 10 -10.45 -13.56 30.91
CA MET A 10 -10.29 -13.06 32.28
C MET A 10 -9.41 -11.81 32.36
N GLY A 11 -8.38 -11.69 31.49
CA GLY A 11 -7.55 -10.49 31.35
C GLY A 11 -8.33 -9.29 30.80
N GLU A 12 -9.08 -9.51 29.74
CA GLU A 12 -9.96 -8.51 29.12
C GLU A 12 -11.03 -7.99 30.08
N GLY A 13 -11.65 -8.88 30.84
CA GLY A 13 -12.63 -8.49 31.85
C GLY A 13 -12.05 -7.62 32.99
N LYS A 14 -10.77 -7.80 33.35
CA LYS A 14 -10.09 -6.94 34.32
C LYS A 14 -9.77 -5.56 33.72
N GLN A 15 -9.34 -5.52 32.47
CA GLN A 15 -9.05 -4.28 31.76
C GLN A 15 -10.33 -3.46 31.54
N LEU A 16 -11.42 -4.11 31.11
CA LEU A 16 -12.71 -3.46 30.95
C LEU A 16 -13.22 -2.84 32.27
N LYS A 17 -13.05 -3.52 33.42
CA LYS A 17 -13.38 -2.97 34.74
C LYS A 17 -12.52 -1.74 35.10
N ARG A 18 -11.24 -1.74 34.71
CA ARG A 18 -10.36 -0.58 34.91
C ARG A 18 -10.83 0.61 34.08
N TYR A 19 -11.21 0.38 32.84
CA TYR A 19 -11.76 1.44 31.97
C TYR A 19 -13.10 1.95 32.48
N GLN A 20 -13.99 1.07 32.93
CA GLN A 20 -15.27 1.47 33.53
C GLN A 20 -15.07 2.42 34.74
N ALA A 21 -14.09 2.15 35.58
CA ALA A 21 -13.79 3.04 36.68
C ALA A 21 -13.29 4.44 36.24
N LYS A 22 -12.59 4.54 35.08
CA LYS A 22 -12.23 5.83 34.47
C LYS A 22 -13.48 6.50 33.83
N VAL A 23 -14.37 5.72 33.19
CA VAL A 23 -15.66 6.21 32.66
C VAL A 23 -16.51 6.83 33.77
N ASP A 24 -16.60 6.17 34.92
CA ASP A 24 -17.37 6.68 36.06
C ASP A 24 -16.82 8.04 36.54
N LYS A 25 -15.48 8.25 36.50
CA LYS A 25 -14.85 9.54 36.81
C LYS A 25 -15.20 10.60 35.77
N ILE A 26 -15.15 10.25 34.46
CA ILE A 26 -15.49 11.17 33.38
C ILE A 26 -16.95 11.59 33.49
N ASN A 27 -17.86 10.64 33.78
CA ASN A 27 -19.27 10.93 33.99
C ASN A 27 -19.51 11.85 35.22
N ALA A 28 -18.71 11.70 36.27
CA ALA A 28 -18.78 12.57 37.44
C ALA A 28 -18.32 14.03 37.16
N LEU A 29 -17.40 14.22 36.20
CA LEU A 29 -16.93 15.54 35.75
C LEU A 29 -17.90 16.24 34.77
N GLU A 30 -18.79 15.50 34.13
CA GLU A 30 -19.65 16.04 33.06
C GLU A 30 -20.45 17.29 33.47
N PRO A 31 -21.10 17.38 34.71
CA PRO A 31 -21.81 18.60 35.11
C PRO A 31 -20.88 19.81 35.27
N GLU A 32 -19.62 19.60 35.68
CA GLU A 32 -18.64 20.69 35.80
C GLU A 32 -18.27 21.25 34.43
N PHE A 33 -17.99 20.39 33.45
CA PHE A 33 -17.63 20.80 32.10
C PHE A 33 -18.82 21.44 31.35
N GLN A 34 -20.03 20.97 31.59
CA GLN A 34 -21.24 21.60 31.04
C GLN A 34 -21.46 23.04 31.57
N ALA A 35 -21.02 23.34 32.79
CA ALA A 35 -21.17 24.68 33.39
C ALA A 35 -20.12 25.67 32.86
N LEU A 36 -19.07 25.26 32.20
CA LEU A 36 -18.04 26.14 31.63
C LEU A 36 -18.60 26.94 30.44
N SER A 37 -18.13 28.18 30.26
CA SER A 37 -18.35 28.94 29.03
C SER A 37 -17.53 28.34 27.89
N ASP A 38 -17.80 28.73 26.63
CA ASP A 38 -17.05 28.26 25.47
C ASP A 38 -15.57 28.63 25.56
N GLU A 39 -15.28 29.85 26.06
CA GLU A 39 -13.92 30.34 26.27
C GLU A 39 -13.20 29.57 27.37
N GLU A 40 -13.88 29.27 28.49
CA GLU A 40 -13.32 28.49 29.59
C GLU A 40 -13.03 27.04 29.16
N LEU A 41 -13.94 26.45 28.39
CA LEU A 41 -13.74 25.09 27.88
C LEU A 41 -12.57 25.03 26.86
N ALA A 42 -12.47 26.02 25.98
CA ALA A 42 -11.35 26.12 25.05
C ALA A 42 -9.99 26.33 25.76
N ALA A 43 -9.99 27.11 26.86
CA ALA A 43 -8.80 27.38 27.66
C ALA A 43 -8.25 26.12 28.38
N LYS A 44 -9.08 25.09 28.57
CA LYS A 44 -8.65 23.80 29.17
C LYS A 44 -7.48 23.17 28.41
N THR A 45 -7.38 23.32 27.10
CA THR A 45 -6.26 22.80 26.31
C THR A 45 -4.93 23.42 26.75
N GLN A 46 -4.90 24.73 26.99
CA GLN A 46 -3.70 25.41 27.45
C GLN A 46 -3.36 24.99 28.90
N GLU A 47 -4.37 24.85 29.76
CA GLU A 47 -4.19 24.33 31.13
C GLU A 47 -3.56 22.92 31.11
N PHE A 48 -4.07 22.02 30.26
CA PHE A 48 -3.51 20.67 30.14
C PHE A 48 -2.09 20.66 29.62
N ARG A 49 -1.75 21.53 28.66
CA ARG A 49 -0.38 21.68 28.16
C ARG A 49 0.58 22.15 29.27
N GLU A 50 0.15 23.09 30.09
CA GLU A 50 0.95 23.59 31.21
C GLU A 50 1.15 22.54 32.31
N ARG A 51 0.09 21.78 32.67
CA ARG A 51 0.15 20.67 33.62
C ARG A 51 1.05 19.53 33.10
N TYR A 52 0.95 19.19 31.82
CA TYR A 52 1.85 18.22 31.19
C TYR A 52 3.31 18.68 31.22
N ALA A 53 3.58 19.94 30.89
CA ALA A 53 4.91 20.53 30.95
C ALA A 53 5.45 20.57 32.40
N ALA A 54 4.58 20.69 33.41
CA ALA A 54 4.92 20.57 34.83
C ALA A 54 5.17 19.13 35.30
N GLY A 55 4.99 18.12 34.43
CA GLY A 55 5.30 16.70 34.69
C GLY A 55 4.10 15.80 35.01
N GLU A 56 2.88 16.30 34.84
CA GLU A 56 1.68 15.45 34.98
C GLU A 56 1.56 14.50 33.77
N SER A 57 1.18 13.26 34.00
CA SER A 57 1.10 12.28 32.92
C SER A 57 -0.18 12.43 32.09
N LEU A 58 -0.16 12.00 30.82
CA LEU A 58 -1.36 11.93 29.99
C LEU A 58 -2.45 11.01 30.59
N ASP A 59 -2.07 10.02 31.35
CA ASP A 59 -3.01 9.09 32.03
C ASP A 59 -3.76 9.79 33.18
N ASP A 60 -3.11 10.74 33.87
CA ASP A 60 -3.74 11.54 34.91
C ASP A 60 -4.66 12.62 34.30
N LEU A 61 -4.27 13.23 33.21
CA LEU A 61 -5.07 14.21 32.46
C LEU A 61 -6.27 13.58 31.71
N LEU A 62 -6.23 12.26 31.44
CA LEU A 62 -7.21 11.58 30.58
C LEU A 62 -8.67 11.82 31.00
N PRO A 63 -9.08 11.73 32.27
CA PRO A 63 -10.50 11.91 32.62
C PRO A 63 -11.02 13.32 32.29
N GLU A 64 -10.25 14.36 32.58
CA GLU A 64 -10.63 15.75 32.30
C GLU A 64 -10.55 16.05 30.81
N ALA A 65 -9.53 15.58 30.11
CA ALA A 65 -9.40 15.74 28.67
C ALA A 65 -10.54 15.07 27.89
N PHE A 66 -10.97 13.85 28.30
CA PHE A 66 -12.11 13.18 27.69
C PHE A 66 -13.44 13.87 28.00
N ALA A 67 -13.60 14.44 29.22
CA ALA A 67 -14.77 15.24 29.56
C ALA A 67 -14.84 16.53 28.71
N ALA A 68 -13.70 17.19 28.48
CA ALA A 68 -13.61 18.36 27.60
C ALA A 68 -14.00 18.03 26.16
N VAL A 69 -13.45 16.95 25.59
CA VAL A 69 -13.80 16.52 24.22
C VAL A 69 -15.26 16.13 24.10
N ARG A 70 -15.83 15.43 25.11
CA ARG A 70 -17.26 15.05 25.14
C ARG A 70 -18.15 16.28 25.09
N GLU A 71 -17.88 17.29 25.92
CA GLU A 71 -18.67 18.51 25.96
C GLU A 71 -18.48 19.35 24.67
N ALA A 72 -17.26 19.52 24.19
CA ALA A 72 -16.99 20.17 22.93
C ALA A 72 -17.71 19.53 21.75
N SER A 73 -17.78 18.19 21.73
CA SER A 73 -18.52 17.43 20.71
C SER A 73 -20.02 17.73 20.74
N VAL A 74 -20.62 17.85 21.93
CA VAL A 74 -22.03 18.22 22.08
C VAL A 74 -22.28 19.63 21.53
N ARG A 75 -21.41 20.59 21.88
CA ARG A 75 -21.57 22.00 21.47
C ARG A 75 -21.34 22.25 19.99
N THR A 76 -20.44 21.49 19.38
CA THR A 76 -20.04 21.73 17.98
C THR A 76 -20.84 20.91 16.97
N ILE A 77 -21.01 19.60 17.20
CA ILE A 77 -21.63 18.68 16.25
C ILE A 77 -22.88 17.98 16.81
N GLY A 78 -23.32 18.32 18.03
CA GLY A 78 -24.50 17.76 18.65
C GLY A 78 -24.40 16.30 19.09
N LEU A 79 -23.21 15.71 19.13
CA LEU A 79 -23.00 14.29 19.45
C LEU A 79 -22.31 14.13 20.81
N ARG A 80 -22.98 13.44 21.75
CA ARG A 80 -22.39 13.07 23.03
C ARG A 80 -21.76 11.67 22.93
N HIS A 81 -20.48 11.54 23.31
CA HIS A 81 -19.85 10.22 23.38
C HIS A 81 -20.56 9.29 24.38
N PHE A 82 -20.87 8.07 23.94
CA PHE A 82 -21.36 7.02 24.81
C PHE A 82 -20.25 6.46 25.71
N ASP A 83 -20.62 5.84 26.81
CA ASP A 83 -19.64 5.24 27.73
C ASP A 83 -18.75 4.19 27.06
N VAL A 84 -19.31 3.38 26.17
CA VAL A 84 -18.54 2.41 25.37
C VAL A 84 -17.56 3.08 24.42
N GLN A 85 -17.87 4.28 23.93
CA GLN A 85 -16.97 5.06 23.08
C GLN A 85 -15.80 5.63 23.89
N LEU A 86 -16.01 6.04 25.14
CA LEU A 86 -14.92 6.41 26.05
C LEU A 86 -13.98 5.23 26.28
N ILE A 87 -14.51 4.02 26.45
CA ILE A 87 -13.71 2.79 26.56
C ILE A 87 -12.87 2.57 25.29
N GLY A 88 -13.49 2.76 24.12
CA GLY A 88 -12.78 2.70 22.81
C GLY A 88 -11.63 3.71 22.74
N GLY A 89 -11.86 4.97 23.13
CA GLY A 89 -10.84 6.01 23.19
C GLY A 89 -9.69 5.67 24.13
N MET A 90 -9.96 5.01 25.27
CA MET A 90 -8.92 4.54 26.19
C MET A 90 -8.09 3.39 25.59
N ALA A 91 -8.73 2.47 24.85
CA ALA A 91 -8.03 1.40 24.15
C ALA A 91 -7.09 1.98 23.07
N LEU A 92 -7.55 2.97 22.29
CA LEU A 92 -6.70 3.69 21.33
C LEU A 92 -5.53 4.39 22.02
N ASN A 93 -5.77 5.07 23.16
CA ASN A 93 -4.72 5.73 23.91
C ASN A 93 -3.65 4.77 24.44
N GLU A 94 -4.03 3.54 24.79
CA GLU A 94 -3.10 2.52 25.25
C GLU A 94 -2.38 1.78 24.11
N GLY A 95 -2.51 2.20 22.85
CA GLY A 95 -1.85 1.58 21.69
C GLY A 95 -2.46 0.20 21.37
N GLN A 96 -3.79 0.11 21.37
CA GLN A 96 -4.53 -1.10 21.05
C GLN A 96 -5.45 -0.88 19.84
N ILE A 97 -5.90 -1.97 19.25
CA ILE A 97 -6.99 -1.93 18.27
C ILE A 97 -8.33 -2.02 19.01
N ALA A 98 -9.14 -0.96 18.90
CA ALA A 98 -10.50 -0.98 19.37
C ALA A 98 -11.41 -1.66 18.34
N GLU A 99 -11.80 -2.93 18.58
CA GLU A 99 -12.84 -3.56 17.76
C GLU A 99 -14.21 -3.07 18.24
N MET A 100 -14.78 -2.14 17.48
CA MET A 100 -16.12 -1.61 17.68
C MET A 100 -16.98 -1.97 16.49
N LYS A 101 -18.17 -2.52 16.73
CA LYS A 101 -19.07 -2.91 15.64
C LYS A 101 -19.36 -1.74 14.71
N THR A 102 -19.64 -2.04 13.46
CA THR A 102 -19.99 -1.01 12.47
C THR A 102 -21.22 -0.24 12.94
N GLY A 103 -21.20 1.10 12.81
CA GLY A 103 -22.26 1.97 13.32
C GLY A 103 -22.14 2.38 14.80
N GLU A 104 -21.05 2.03 15.50
CA GLU A 104 -20.79 2.45 16.89
C GLU A 104 -20.05 3.81 17.00
N GLY A 105 -19.89 4.54 15.89
CA GLY A 105 -19.29 5.89 15.89
C GLY A 105 -17.79 5.93 16.10
N LYS A 106 -17.04 5.02 15.49
CA LYS A 106 -15.56 4.96 15.56
C LYS A 106 -14.88 6.27 15.24
N THR A 107 -15.34 6.98 14.20
CA THR A 107 -14.81 8.30 13.81
C THR A 107 -14.83 9.29 14.96
N LEU A 108 -15.91 9.32 15.73
CA LEU A 108 -16.03 10.17 16.91
C LEU A 108 -15.10 9.72 18.05
N VAL A 109 -14.89 8.42 18.22
CA VAL A 109 -13.99 7.85 19.24
C VAL A 109 -12.55 8.28 19.03
N SER A 110 -12.10 8.40 17.78
CA SER A 110 -10.73 8.83 17.47
C SER A 110 -10.38 10.21 18.04
N THR A 111 -11.40 11.10 18.20
CA THR A 111 -11.20 12.47 18.72
C THR A 111 -10.69 12.47 20.15
N LEU A 112 -11.09 11.50 20.97
CA LEU A 112 -10.68 11.37 22.37
C LEU A 112 -9.17 11.13 22.50
N ALA A 113 -8.69 10.07 21.87
CA ALA A 113 -7.26 9.72 21.89
C ALA A 113 -6.41 10.70 21.09
N GLY A 114 -6.95 11.20 19.96
CA GLY A 114 -6.29 12.21 19.13
C GLY A 114 -6.02 13.50 19.92
N TYR A 115 -7.03 14.03 20.61
CA TYR A 115 -6.90 15.22 21.44
C TYR A 115 -5.87 15.05 22.56
N LEU A 116 -6.01 13.98 23.35
CA LEU A 116 -5.13 13.73 24.49
C LEU A 116 -3.66 13.62 24.08
N ASN A 117 -3.37 12.93 22.98
CA ASN A 117 -2.00 12.74 22.51
C ASN A 117 -1.45 13.94 21.71
N ALA A 118 -2.28 14.91 21.36
CA ALA A 118 -1.84 16.19 20.78
C ALA A 118 -1.47 17.24 21.84
N ILE A 119 -1.85 17.06 23.11
CA ILE A 119 -1.51 17.97 24.23
C ILE A 119 0.00 18.25 24.33
N PRO A 120 0.90 17.26 24.22
CA PRO A 120 2.35 17.48 24.25
C PRO A 120 2.91 18.38 23.13
N GLY A 121 2.11 18.73 22.13
CA GLY A 121 2.55 19.48 20.94
C GLY A 121 3.12 18.61 19.83
N HIS A 122 3.03 17.30 19.96
CA HIS A 122 3.35 16.35 18.90
C HIS A 122 2.20 16.25 17.91
N ASN A 123 2.54 16.01 16.63
CA ASN A 123 1.54 15.78 15.59
C ASN A 123 0.93 14.38 15.76
N VAL A 124 -0.41 14.28 15.72
CA VAL A 124 -1.14 13.02 15.68
C VAL A 124 -1.66 12.79 14.27
N HIS A 125 -1.35 11.65 13.69
CA HIS A 125 -1.86 11.26 12.38
C HIS A 125 -3.11 10.40 12.51
N ILE A 126 -4.20 10.81 11.88
CA ILE A 126 -5.41 9.99 11.72
C ILE A 126 -5.44 9.50 10.28
N VAL A 127 -5.26 8.19 10.14
CA VAL A 127 -5.04 7.53 8.85
C VAL A 127 -6.34 6.87 8.40
N THR A 128 -6.79 7.18 7.19
CA THR A 128 -7.98 6.62 6.57
C THR A 128 -7.66 5.91 5.25
N VAL A 129 -8.63 5.21 4.68
CA VAL A 129 -8.43 4.41 3.47
C VAL A 129 -8.50 5.21 2.16
N ASN A 130 -9.12 6.41 2.14
CA ASN A 130 -9.22 7.23 0.93
C ASN A 130 -9.35 8.73 1.23
N ASP A 131 -9.12 9.56 0.22
CA ASP A 131 -9.15 11.02 0.31
C ASP A 131 -10.52 11.60 0.69
N TYR A 132 -11.61 10.93 0.27
CA TYR A 132 -12.97 11.35 0.62
C TYR A 132 -13.20 11.26 2.14
N LEU A 133 -12.86 10.13 2.76
CA LEU A 133 -12.99 9.96 4.20
C LEU A 133 -12.04 10.88 4.96
N ALA A 134 -10.81 11.04 4.50
CA ALA A 134 -9.84 11.95 5.12
C ALA A 134 -10.39 13.40 5.18
N ARG A 135 -10.98 13.88 4.07
CA ARG A 135 -11.60 15.21 4.01
C ARG A 135 -12.82 15.31 4.90
N ARG A 136 -13.77 14.40 4.74
CA ARG A 136 -15.03 14.37 5.52
C ARG A 136 -14.75 14.39 7.03
N ASP A 137 -13.84 13.50 7.47
CA ASP A 137 -13.57 13.34 8.89
C ASP A 137 -12.75 14.51 9.44
N CYS A 138 -11.83 15.08 8.66
CA CYS A 138 -11.13 16.30 9.02
C CYS A 138 -12.07 17.51 9.16
N GLU A 139 -13.03 17.67 8.25
CA GLU A 139 -14.01 18.77 8.30
C GLU A 139 -14.99 18.59 9.44
N TRP A 140 -15.51 17.39 9.63
CA TRP A 140 -16.51 17.08 10.63
C TRP A 140 -15.93 17.04 12.04
N MET A 141 -14.97 16.18 12.31
CA MET A 141 -14.32 16.05 13.62
C MET A 141 -13.41 17.24 13.94
N GLY A 142 -12.87 17.88 12.93
CA GLY A 142 -12.05 19.09 13.06
C GLY A 142 -12.76 20.23 13.79
N GLN A 143 -14.08 20.27 13.79
CA GLN A 143 -14.85 21.28 14.56
C GLN A 143 -14.60 21.14 16.06
N ILE A 144 -14.51 19.91 16.59
CA ILE A 144 -14.21 19.64 18.01
C ILE A 144 -12.80 20.13 18.37
N TYR A 145 -11.80 19.77 17.56
CA TYR A 145 -10.40 20.17 17.78
C TYR A 145 -10.25 21.69 17.74
N ARG A 146 -10.82 22.35 16.72
CA ARG A 146 -10.75 23.82 16.58
C ARG A 146 -11.45 24.55 17.71
N PHE A 147 -12.60 24.03 18.17
CA PHE A 147 -13.31 24.58 19.32
C PHE A 147 -12.42 24.54 20.59
N LEU A 148 -11.68 23.45 20.79
CA LEU A 148 -10.72 23.29 21.89
C LEU A 148 -9.37 23.98 21.64
N GLY A 149 -9.24 24.81 20.60
CA GLY A 149 -8.03 25.58 20.32
C GLY A 149 -6.89 24.80 19.66
N MET A 150 -7.13 23.61 19.14
CA MET A 150 -6.17 22.81 18.36
C MET A 150 -6.31 23.04 16.85
N LYS A 151 -5.21 22.89 16.12
CA LYS A 151 -5.19 22.97 14.65
C LYS A 151 -5.36 21.61 14.04
N THR A 152 -6.13 21.54 12.93
CA THR A 152 -6.28 20.34 12.11
C THR A 152 -5.69 20.56 10.73
N GLY A 153 -5.00 19.56 10.21
CA GLY A 153 -4.43 19.51 8.86
C GLY A 153 -5.07 18.39 8.04
N LEU A 154 -5.10 18.58 6.73
CA LEU A 154 -5.58 17.57 5.78
C LEU A 154 -4.54 17.37 4.70
N ILE A 155 -4.18 16.10 4.45
CA ILE A 155 -3.29 15.68 3.38
C ILE A 155 -4.10 14.87 2.37
N GLN A 156 -3.99 15.27 1.10
CA GLN A 156 -4.67 14.63 -0.01
C GLN A 156 -3.72 14.42 -1.19
N ASN A 157 -4.11 13.50 -2.07
CA ASN A 157 -3.35 13.24 -3.28
C ASN A 157 -3.24 14.51 -4.16
N GLY A 158 -2.07 14.69 -4.77
CA GLY A 158 -1.79 15.83 -5.65
C GLY A 158 -1.51 17.16 -4.96
N MET A 159 -1.50 17.22 -3.62
CA MET A 159 -1.13 18.46 -2.89
C MET A 159 0.36 18.76 -3.05
N PRO A 160 0.73 20.03 -3.37
CA PRO A 160 2.13 20.43 -3.44
C PRO A 160 2.75 20.47 -2.02
N PRO A 161 4.08 20.25 -1.89
CA PRO A 161 4.77 20.25 -0.59
C PRO A 161 4.55 21.52 0.25
N ALA A 162 4.44 22.68 -0.40
CA ALA A 162 4.18 23.96 0.27
C ALA A 162 2.82 23.99 0.98
N ALA A 163 1.81 23.28 0.47
CA ALA A 163 0.50 23.16 1.09
C ALA A 163 0.46 22.02 2.15
N LYS A 164 1.27 20.99 1.98
CA LYS A 164 1.37 19.87 2.93
C LYS A 164 2.06 20.27 4.24
N LYS A 165 3.11 21.10 4.16
CA LYS A 165 3.90 21.49 5.34
C LYS A 165 3.06 22.11 6.46
N PRO A 166 2.18 23.12 6.22
CA PRO A 166 1.29 23.65 7.27
C PRO A 166 0.31 22.62 7.82
N ALA A 167 -0.10 21.62 6.99
CA ALA A 167 -0.98 20.54 7.43
C ALA A 167 -0.27 19.59 8.41
N TYR A 168 1.01 19.30 8.20
CA TYR A 168 1.83 18.52 9.14
C TYR A 168 2.26 19.34 10.38
N GLU A 169 2.26 20.67 10.30
CA GLU A 169 2.50 21.55 11.46
C GLU A 169 1.28 21.65 12.38
N ALA A 170 0.13 21.14 11.97
CA ALA A 170 -1.07 21.07 12.80
C ALA A 170 -0.90 20.09 13.98
N ASP A 171 -1.77 20.19 14.99
CA ASP A 171 -1.78 19.27 16.13
C ASP A 171 -2.29 17.87 15.71
N VAL A 172 -3.30 17.83 14.83
CA VAL A 172 -3.88 16.59 14.29
C VAL A 172 -3.95 16.68 12.77
N THR A 173 -3.40 15.67 12.08
CA THR A 173 -3.38 15.61 10.62
C THR A 173 -4.12 14.38 10.12
N TYR A 174 -5.10 14.60 9.23
CA TYR A 174 -5.85 13.57 8.54
C TYR A 174 -5.25 13.32 7.16
N GLY A 175 -5.21 12.06 6.73
CA GLY A 175 -4.72 11.68 5.40
C GLY A 175 -4.87 10.19 5.14
N THR A 176 -4.50 9.76 3.94
CA THR A 176 -4.49 8.34 3.58
C THR A 176 -3.14 7.69 3.96
N ASN A 177 -3.16 6.38 4.17
CA ASN A 177 -1.96 5.58 4.44
C ASN A 177 -0.90 5.75 3.34
N SER A 178 -1.32 5.80 2.07
CA SER A 178 -0.43 5.98 0.93
C SER A 178 0.23 7.36 0.93
N GLU A 179 -0.54 8.45 1.15
CA GLU A 179 0.04 9.80 1.15
C GLU A 179 1.03 10.01 2.30
N PHE A 180 0.71 9.54 3.51
CA PHE A 180 1.66 9.59 4.63
C PHE A 180 2.95 8.83 4.32
N GLY A 181 2.84 7.63 3.74
CA GLY A 181 3.99 6.81 3.40
C GLY A 181 4.80 7.39 2.23
N PHE A 182 4.15 7.94 1.20
CA PHE A 182 4.85 8.63 0.12
C PHE A 182 5.53 9.91 0.57
N ASP A 183 4.93 10.68 1.48
CA ASP A 183 5.57 11.87 2.04
C ASP A 183 6.82 11.50 2.86
N TYR A 184 6.78 10.39 3.62
CA TYR A 184 7.97 9.86 4.26
C TYR A 184 9.08 9.53 3.26
N LEU A 185 8.76 8.85 2.15
CA LEU A 185 9.74 8.54 1.12
C LEU A 185 10.28 9.83 0.46
N ARG A 186 9.41 10.79 0.14
CA ARG A 186 9.80 12.09 -0.45
C ARG A 186 10.71 12.89 0.49
N ASP A 187 10.41 12.94 1.78
CA ASP A 187 11.22 13.63 2.78
C ASP A 187 12.63 13.04 2.91
N ASN A 188 12.79 11.75 2.61
CA ASN A 188 14.10 11.10 2.56
C ASN A 188 14.79 11.20 1.19
N MET A 189 14.22 11.95 0.24
CA MET A 189 14.81 12.23 -1.08
C MET A 189 15.11 13.72 -1.28
N VAL A 190 14.71 14.61 -0.36
CA VAL A 190 14.95 16.05 -0.48
C VAL A 190 16.43 16.39 -0.30
N THR A 191 16.90 17.43 -0.98
CA THR A 191 18.29 17.90 -0.91
C THR A 191 18.49 19.03 0.13
N ARG A 192 17.43 19.50 0.77
CA ARG A 192 17.46 20.54 1.81
C ARG A 192 16.53 20.16 2.96
N GLY A 193 17.01 20.26 4.20
CA GLY A 193 16.19 19.95 5.39
C GLY A 193 14.92 20.81 5.50
N SER A 194 14.93 22.06 5.01
CA SER A 194 13.75 22.92 4.97
C SER A 194 12.62 22.44 4.04
N SER A 195 12.94 21.55 3.09
CA SER A 195 11.98 20.99 2.15
C SER A 195 11.23 19.79 2.71
N ARG A 196 11.62 19.23 3.85
CA ARG A 196 10.85 18.19 4.55
C ARG A 196 9.50 18.74 4.99
N VAL A 197 8.47 17.91 4.89
CA VAL A 197 7.10 18.28 5.27
C VAL A 197 6.67 17.65 6.59
N GLN A 198 7.10 16.41 6.89
CA GLN A 198 6.73 15.69 8.12
C GLN A 198 7.56 16.14 9.33
N ARG A 199 6.99 16.08 10.55
CA ARG A 199 7.63 16.44 11.82
C ARG A 199 8.04 15.23 12.69
N GLY A 200 7.91 14.02 12.19
CA GLY A 200 8.17 12.77 12.93
C GLY A 200 6.93 11.90 13.03
N HIS A 201 7.09 10.73 13.64
CA HIS A 201 6.07 9.66 13.70
C HIS A 201 5.75 9.32 15.16
N HIS A 202 5.04 10.22 15.88
CA HIS A 202 4.77 10.05 17.31
C HIS A 202 3.57 9.16 17.56
N PHE A 203 2.40 9.48 17.02
CA PHE A 203 1.19 8.70 17.22
C PHE A 203 0.35 8.62 15.96
N ALA A 204 -0.04 7.40 15.58
CA ALA A 204 -1.03 7.19 14.52
C ALA A 204 -2.25 6.42 15.04
N ILE A 205 -3.43 6.90 14.65
CA ILE A 205 -4.70 6.20 14.80
C ILE A 205 -5.15 5.77 13.41
N VAL A 206 -5.17 4.46 13.16
CA VAL A 206 -5.54 3.90 11.85
C VAL A 206 -7.00 3.51 11.86
N ASP A 207 -7.83 4.23 11.09
CA ASP A 207 -9.22 3.85 10.88
C ASP A 207 -9.30 2.73 9.84
N GLU A 208 -10.25 1.81 10.03
CA GLU A 208 -10.35 0.58 9.24
C GLU A 208 -9.02 -0.19 9.17
N VAL A 209 -8.40 -0.38 10.33
CA VAL A 209 -7.05 -0.91 10.50
C VAL A 209 -6.83 -2.27 9.84
N ASP A 210 -7.85 -3.10 9.72
CA ASP A 210 -7.78 -4.39 9.03
C ASP A 210 -7.67 -4.24 7.50
N SER A 211 -8.25 -3.19 6.89
CA SER A 211 -8.00 -2.89 5.49
C SER A 211 -6.54 -2.47 5.27
N ILE A 212 -6.11 -1.46 6.01
CA ILE A 212 -4.81 -0.82 5.79
C ILE A 212 -3.65 -1.76 6.15
N LEU A 213 -3.70 -2.37 7.35
CA LEU A 213 -2.58 -3.17 7.85
C LEU A 213 -2.58 -4.63 7.41
N ILE A 214 -3.69 -5.12 6.84
CA ILE A 214 -3.79 -6.51 6.37
C ILE A 214 -4.02 -6.56 4.84
N ASP A 215 -5.12 -5.97 4.33
CA ASP A 215 -5.47 -6.11 2.91
C ASP A 215 -4.52 -5.37 1.99
N GLU A 216 -4.25 -4.10 2.28
CA GLU A 216 -3.35 -3.26 1.49
C GLU A 216 -1.87 -3.57 1.74
N ALA A 217 -1.54 -4.16 2.89
CA ALA A 217 -0.17 -4.48 3.29
C ALA A 217 0.44 -5.70 2.53
N ARG A 218 -0.02 -5.97 1.31
CA ARG A 218 0.52 -7.01 0.41
C ARG A 218 1.62 -6.49 -0.50
N THR A 219 1.56 -5.22 -0.85
CA THR A 219 2.51 -4.56 -1.75
C THR A 219 3.15 -3.37 -1.07
N PRO A 220 4.44 -3.10 -1.30
CA PRO A 220 5.10 -1.90 -0.78
C PRO A 220 4.64 -0.64 -1.50
N LEU A 221 4.85 0.51 -0.86
CA LEU A 221 4.81 1.81 -1.51
C LEU A 221 6.12 2.00 -2.29
N ILE A 222 6.04 2.37 -3.56
CA ILE A 222 7.19 2.50 -4.45
C ILE A 222 7.12 3.83 -5.17
N ILE A 223 8.22 4.58 -5.11
CA ILE A 223 8.46 5.73 -5.99
C ILE A 223 9.43 5.26 -7.07
N SER A 224 9.02 5.37 -8.33
CA SER A 224 9.83 4.98 -9.48
C SER A 224 10.13 6.17 -10.38
N GLY A 225 11.29 6.15 -11.01
CA GLY A 225 11.70 7.10 -12.02
C GLY A 225 12.09 6.41 -13.32
N ALA A 226 12.30 7.18 -14.40
CA ALA A 226 12.81 6.65 -15.66
C ALA A 226 14.24 6.14 -15.48
N GLY A 227 14.48 4.87 -15.76
CA GLY A 227 15.81 4.26 -15.76
C GLY A 227 16.62 4.60 -17.01
N THR A 228 17.92 4.48 -16.93
CA THR A 228 18.83 4.98 -17.98
C THR A 228 19.32 3.94 -18.97
N GLN A 229 19.07 2.62 -18.78
CA GLN A 229 19.65 1.60 -19.67
C GLN A 229 18.91 0.27 -19.66
N ALA A 230 18.38 -0.19 -20.74
CA ALA A 230 18.20 -1.62 -21.04
C ALA A 230 17.67 -1.87 -22.47
N ALA A 231 17.16 -0.86 -23.15
CA ALA A 231 16.52 -1.03 -24.46
C ALA A 231 17.39 -1.80 -25.47
N ASP A 232 18.69 -1.57 -25.49
CA ASP A 232 19.59 -2.25 -26.42
C ASP A 232 19.88 -3.70 -26.01
N THR A 233 19.93 -3.99 -24.72
CA THR A 233 20.11 -5.36 -24.20
C THR A 233 18.89 -6.22 -24.53
N TYR A 234 17.70 -5.75 -24.27
CA TYR A 234 16.47 -6.46 -24.65
C TYR A 234 16.41 -6.76 -26.15
N LYS A 235 16.78 -5.80 -27.00
CA LYS A 235 16.83 -6.00 -28.46
C LYS A 235 17.88 -7.05 -28.87
N LYS A 236 19.03 -7.12 -28.19
CA LYS A 236 20.05 -8.15 -28.45
C LYS A 236 19.50 -9.54 -28.13
N PHE A 237 18.93 -9.73 -26.93
CA PHE A 237 18.33 -11.00 -26.54
C PHE A 237 17.17 -11.39 -27.47
N ALA A 238 16.24 -10.48 -27.77
CA ALA A 238 15.10 -10.75 -28.66
C ALA A 238 15.52 -11.27 -30.05
N ARG A 239 16.67 -10.82 -30.60
CA ARG A 239 17.19 -11.29 -31.88
C ARG A 239 17.69 -12.72 -31.86
N VAL A 240 18.17 -13.20 -30.72
CA VAL A 240 18.77 -14.53 -30.56
C VAL A 240 17.67 -15.59 -30.32
N MET A 241 16.60 -15.23 -29.60
CA MET A 241 15.56 -16.17 -29.18
C MET A 241 14.91 -16.99 -30.31
N PRO A 242 14.54 -16.44 -31.50
CA PRO A 242 13.92 -17.22 -32.56
C PRO A 242 14.80 -18.35 -33.14
N GLY A 243 16.10 -18.33 -32.86
CA GLY A 243 17.06 -19.38 -33.30
C GLY A 243 17.16 -20.59 -32.37
N LEU A 244 16.41 -20.60 -31.26
CA LEU A 244 16.44 -21.67 -30.25
C LEU A 244 15.37 -22.73 -30.52
N LYS A 245 15.63 -23.99 -30.09
CA LYS A 245 14.77 -25.15 -30.30
C LYS A 245 14.37 -25.78 -28.98
N GLU A 246 13.09 -26.00 -28.80
CA GLU A 246 12.53 -26.70 -27.64
C GLU A 246 13.07 -28.14 -27.53
N GLY A 247 13.32 -28.61 -26.30
CA GLY A 247 13.88 -29.92 -26.01
C GLY A 247 15.37 -30.09 -26.33
N VAL A 248 16.04 -29.05 -26.89
CA VAL A 248 17.47 -29.02 -27.16
C VAL A 248 18.12 -27.81 -26.46
N ASP A 249 17.64 -26.61 -26.78
CA ASP A 249 18.18 -25.36 -26.28
C ASP A 249 17.45 -24.84 -25.04
N PHE A 250 16.19 -25.24 -24.86
CA PHE A 250 15.38 -24.91 -23.68
C PHE A 250 14.31 -25.96 -23.42
N ASP A 251 13.88 -26.08 -22.16
CA ASP A 251 12.76 -26.89 -21.71
C ASP A 251 11.60 -25.97 -21.28
N MET A 252 10.36 -26.30 -21.67
CA MET A 252 9.16 -25.52 -21.40
C MET A 252 8.06 -26.39 -20.79
N ASP A 253 7.39 -25.85 -19.74
CA ASP A 253 6.18 -26.41 -19.15
C ASP A 253 5.07 -25.36 -19.26
N GLU A 254 4.23 -25.50 -20.29
CA GLU A 254 3.12 -24.56 -20.53
C GLU A 254 2.11 -24.53 -19.37
N ALA A 255 1.84 -25.69 -18.75
CA ALA A 255 0.87 -25.79 -17.66
C ALA A 255 1.32 -25.02 -16.41
N LYS A 256 2.63 -24.98 -16.16
CA LYS A 256 3.23 -24.20 -15.06
C LYS A 256 3.73 -22.83 -15.50
N ARG A 257 3.63 -22.50 -16.78
CA ARG A 257 4.19 -21.25 -17.36
C ARG A 257 5.69 -21.05 -17.00
N THR A 258 6.45 -22.12 -17.03
CA THR A 258 7.89 -22.08 -16.77
C THR A 258 8.70 -22.44 -18.02
N ILE A 259 9.82 -21.78 -18.22
CA ILE A 259 10.78 -22.02 -19.31
C ILE A 259 12.20 -21.84 -18.79
N ASN A 260 13.07 -22.78 -19.12
CA ASN A 260 14.47 -22.73 -18.69
C ASN A 260 15.40 -23.11 -19.85
N ALA A 261 16.50 -22.39 -19.98
CA ALA A 261 17.54 -22.76 -20.94
C ALA A 261 18.26 -24.04 -20.48
N THR A 262 18.59 -24.93 -21.41
CA THR A 262 19.49 -26.06 -21.18
C THR A 262 20.94 -25.60 -21.19
N GLU A 263 21.87 -26.43 -20.73
CA GLU A 263 23.31 -26.14 -20.79
C GLU A 263 23.79 -25.85 -22.23
N SER A 264 23.34 -26.65 -23.18
CA SER A 264 23.65 -26.46 -24.61
C SER A 264 23.00 -25.18 -25.18
N GLY A 265 21.83 -24.80 -24.67
CA GLY A 265 21.14 -23.56 -25.03
C GLY A 265 21.86 -22.33 -24.51
N LEU A 266 22.37 -22.39 -23.27
CA LEU A 266 23.17 -21.33 -22.69
C LEU A 266 24.48 -21.07 -23.47
N GLU A 267 25.25 -22.12 -23.73
CA GLU A 267 26.47 -22.01 -24.55
C GLU A 267 26.20 -21.37 -25.92
N LYS A 268 25.12 -21.78 -26.56
CA LYS A 268 24.72 -21.23 -27.86
C LYS A 268 24.34 -19.74 -27.78
N ILE A 269 23.60 -19.34 -26.74
CA ILE A 269 23.18 -17.96 -26.52
C ILE A 269 24.38 -17.08 -26.20
N GLU A 270 25.30 -17.53 -25.36
CA GLU A 270 26.55 -16.86 -25.00
C GLU A 270 27.41 -16.59 -26.24
N VAL A 271 27.59 -17.58 -27.09
CA VAL A 271 28.30 -17.43 -28.37
C VAL A 271 27.59 -16.42 -29.27
N MET A 272 26.26 -16.46 -29.39
CA MET A 272 25.50 -15.55 -30.25
C MET A 272 25.52 -14.11 -29.76
N LEU A 273 25.58 -13.91 -28.44
CA LEU A 273 25.65 -12.58 -27.80
C LEU A 273 27.07 -12.06 -27.65
N GLY A 274 28.10 -12.93 -27.79
CA GLY A 274 29.51 -12.59 -27.55
C GLY A 274 29.82 -12.37 -26.07
N ILE A 275 29.14 -13.12 -25.17
CA ILE A 275 29.33 -13.06 -23.73
C ILE A 275 30.02 -14.36 -23.29
N GLU A 276 30.97 -14.28 -22.37
CA GLU A 276 31.70 -15.47 -21.91
C GLU A 276 30.89 -16.34 -20.95
N ASN A 277 30.15 -15.71 -20.06
CA ASN A 277 29.24 -16.39 -19.11
C ASN A 277 28.15 -15.43 -18.64
N ILE A 278 26.87 -15.78 -18.90
CA ILE A 278 25.71 -15.00 -18.53
C ILE A 278 25.52 -14.91 -16.99
N TYR A 279 25.91 -15.97 -16.27
CA TYR A 279 25.81 -16.04 -14.83
C TYR A 279 27.01 -15.48 -14.06
N ALA A 280 28.05 -15.05 -14.77
CA ALA A 280 29.20 -14.36 -14.15
C ALA A 280 28.90 -12.87 -13.85
N ASP A 281 27.77 -12.35 -14.32
CA ASP A 281 27.31 -11.01 -14.00
C ASP A 281 26.89 -10.91 -12.51
N PRO A 282 27.63 -10.17 -11.68
CA PRO A 282 27.31 -10.05 -10.25
C PRO A 282 25.95 -9.45 -9.97
N SER A 283 25.42 -8.66 -10.92
CA SER A 283 24.11 -8.02 -10.81
C SER A 283 22.95 -8.95 -11.16
N GLY A 284 23.20 -10.10 -11.80
CA GLY A 284 22.18 -11.02 -12.28
C GLY A 284 21.29 -10.48 -13.42
N GLN A 285 21.61 -9.29 -13.96
CA GLN A 285 20.79 -8.63 -14.99
C GLN A 285 20.73 -9.44 -16.28
N LEU A 286 21.88 -9.99 -16.73
CA LEU A 286 21.93 -10.78 -17.96
C LEU A 286 21.09 -12.05 -17.85
N ALA A 287 21.11 -12.71 -16.71
CA ALA A 287 20.28 -13.90 -16.45
C ALA A 287 18.79 -13.56 -16.45
N ASN A 288 18.41 -12.41 -15.85
CA ASN A 288 17.02 -11.94 -15.91
C ASN A 288 16.59 -11.60 -17.35
N HIS A 289 17.40 -10.86 -18.12
CA HIS A 289 17.11 -10.54 -19.52
C HIS A 289 16.92 -11.81 -20.37
N LEU A 290 17.78 -12.83 -20.17
CA LEU A 290 17.61 -14.12 -20.81
C LEU A 290 16.26 -14.76 -20.46
N GLN A 291 15.93 -14.83 -19.18
CA GLN A 291 14.70 -15.45 -18.70
C GLN A 291 13.46 -14.74 -19.26
N GLN A 292 13.45 -13.40 -19.25
CA GLN A 292 12.33 -12.63 -19.78
C GLN A 292 12.22 -12.72 -21.31
N ALA A 293 13.35 -12.78 -22.01
CA ALA A 293 13.35 -12.96 -23.46
C ALA A 293 12.82 -14.34 -23.89
N LEU A 294 13.19 -15.40 -23.15
CA LEU A 294 12.64 -16.75 -23.35
C LEU A 294 11.14 -16.77 -23.10
N LYS A 295 10.65 -16.21 -21.96
CA LYS A 295 9.23 -16.11 -21.66
C LYS A 295 8.48 -15.33 -22.75
N ALA A 296 8.98 -14.15 -23.12
CA ALA A 296 8.36 -13.32 -24.13
C ALA A 296 8.24 -14.04 -25.49
N GLN A 297 9.26 -14.79 -25.89
CA GLN A 297 9.29 -15.46 -27.19
C GLN A 297 8.39 -16.69 -27.27
N PHE A 298 8.39 -17.54 -26.21
CA PHE A 298 7.83 -18.88 -26.28
C PHE A 298 6.57 -19.08 -25.43
N LEU A 299 6.38 -18.31 -24.34
CA LEU A 299 5.23 -18.47 -23.43
C LEU A 299 4.15 -17.40 -23.62
N PHE A 300 4.50 -16.23 -24.18
CA PHE A 300 3.53 -15.14 -24.36
C PHE A 300 3.21 -14.96 -25.85
N HIS A 301 1.95 -15.10 -26.20
CA HIS A 301 1.47 -15.12 -27.57
C HIS A 301 0.70 -13.84 -27.91
N ARG A 302 1.04 -13.26 -29.07
CA ARG A 302 0.32 -12.11 -29.58
C ARG A 302 -1.13 -12.48 -29.89
N ASP A 303 -2.03 -11.53 -29.66
CA ASP A 303 -3.48 -11.64 -29.81
C ASP A 303 -4.15 -12.63 -28.83
N VAL A 304 -3.39 -13.16 -27.85
CA VAL A 304 -3.87 -14.00 -26.73
C VAL A 304 -3.53 -13.32 -25.41
N ASP A 305 -2.22 -13.21 -25.08
CA ASP A 305 -1.75 -12.63 -23.83
C ASP A 305 -1.57 -11.10 -23.94
N TYR A 306 -1.30 -10.59 -25.14
CA TYR A 306 -1.12 -9.17 -25.42
C TYR A 306 -1.47 -8.83 -26.87
N VAL A 307 -1.74 -7.56 -27.14
CA VAL A 307 -1.96 -7.01 -28.50
C VAL A 307 -0.97 -5.88 -28.76
N VAL A 308 -0.67 -5.65 -30.04
CA VAL A 308 0.11 -4.48 -30.46
C VAL A 308 -0.82 -3.47 -31.12
N MET A 309 -1.04 -2.34 -30.46
CA MET A 309 -1.90 -1.25 -30.94
C MET A 309 -1.19 0.10 -30.75
N ASP A 310 -1.31 0.98 -31.74
CA ASP A 310 -0.72 2.32 -31.72
C ASP A 310 0.80 2.33 -31.53
N GLY A 311 1.50 1.23 -31.91
CA GLY A 311 2.93 1.06 -31.72
C GLY A 311 3.34 0.72 -30.29
N GLU A 312 2.41 0.25 -29.46
CA GLU A 312 2.63 -0.14 -28.09
C GLU A 312 2.10 -1.57 -27.84
N VAL A 313 2.78 -2.33 -26.96
CA VAL A 313 2.28 -3.59 -26.43
C VAL A 313 1.25 -3.27 -25.34
N LYS A 314 0.06 -3.87 -25.44
CA LYS A 314 -1.00 -3.76 -24.44
C LYS A 314 -1.39 -5.15 -23.94
N ILE A 315 -1.52 -5.30 -22.62
CA ILE A 315 -1.87 -6.58 -21.98
C ILE A 315 -3.33 -6.93 -22.29
N VAL A 316 -3.60 -8.20 -22.56
CA VAL A 316 -4.95 -8.78 -22.60
C VAL A 316 -5.18 -9.56 -21.32
N ASP A 317 -6.27 -9.28 -20.63
CA ASP A 317 -6.66 -10.02 -19.43
C ASP A 317 -7.06 -11.44 -19.79
N GLU A 318 -6.41 -12.41 -19.20
CA GLU A 318 -6.60 -13.85 -19.44
C GLU A 318 -8.05 -14.30 -19.20
N PHE A 319 -8.74 -13.69 -18.22
CA PHE A 319 -10.10 -14.10 -17.82
C PHE A 319 -11.19 -13.35 -18.58
N THR A 320 -10.99 -12.09 -18.89
CA THR A 320 -12.02 -11.25 -19.52
C THR A 320 -11.79 -11.01 -21.00
N GLY A 321 -10.59 -11.31 -21.52
CA GLY A 321 -10.19 -10.99 -22.90
C GLY A 321 -10.14 -9.48 -23.19
N ARG A 322 -10.18 -8.63 -22.17
CA ARG A 322 -10.18 -7.16 -22.31
C ARG A 322 -8.77 -6.61 -22.31
N ILE A 323 -8.54 -5.57 -23.11
CA ILE A 323 -7.26 -4.86 -23.12
C ILE A 323 -7.14 -4.04 -21.84
N MET A 324 -6.06 -4.25 -21.11
CA MET A 324 -5.72 -3.50 -19.92
C MET A 324 -4.89 -2.27 -20.30
N GLU A 325 -5.56 -1.12 -20.44
CA GLU A 325 -4.85 0.13 -20.75
C GLU A 325 -4.00 0.61 -19.56
N GLY A 326 -2.77 1.02 -19.85
CA GLY A 326 -1.85 1.58 -18.85
C GLY A 326 -1.12 0.56 -17.98
N ARG A 327 -1.45 -0.73 -18.04
CA ARG A 327 -0.72 -1.78 -17.33
C ARG A 327 0.45 -2.30 -18.14
N ARG A 328 1.52 -2.70 -17.42
CA ARG A 328 2.71 -3.31 -17.98
C ARG A 328 3.06 -4.57 -17.20
N TYR A 329 3.62 -5.58 -17.85
CA TYR A 329 4.21 -6.72 -17.17
C TYR A 329 5.44 -6.27 -16.38
N SER A 330 5.66 -6.86 -15.21
CA SER A 330 6.80 -6.60 -14.32
C SER A 330 8.09 -7.31 -14.77
N GLU A 331 9.17 -7.03 -14.08
CA GLU A 331 10.46 -7.75 -14.18
C GLU A 331 11.16 -7.68 -15.54
N GLY A 332 10.79 -6.72 -16.39
CA GLY A 332 11.38 -6.60 -17.73
C GLY A 332 10.67 -7.41 -18.82
N LEU A 333 9.62 -8.19 -18.49
CA LEU A 333 8.87 -8.96 -19.48
C LEU A 333 8.19 -8.07 -20.52
N HIS A 334 7.64 -6.93 -20.10
CA HIS A 334 7.00 -6.00 -21.04
C HIS A 334 7.99 -5.45 -22.06
N GLN A 335 9.19 -5.08 -21.62
CA GLN A 335 10.28 -4.62 -22.48
C GLN A 335 10.76 -5.74 -23.41
N ALA A 336 10.80 -6.98 -22.92
CA ALA A 336 11.13 -8.15 -23.75
C ALA A 336 10.08 -8.39 -24.83
N LEU A 337 8.78 -8.17 -24.54
CA LEU A 337 7.71 -8.24 -25.52
C LEU A 337 7.77 -7.06 -26.51
N GLU A 338 8.04 -5.83 -26.05
CA GLU A 338 8.28 -4.67 -26.93
C GLU A 338 9.44 -4.92 -27.87
N ALA A 339 10.54 -5.54 -27.39
CA ALA A 339 11.70 -5.92 -28.20
C ALA A 339 11.37 -7.03 -29.20
N LYS A 340 10.59 -8.06 -28.80
CA LYS A 340 10.09 -9.12 -29.67
C LYS A 340 9.23 -8.58 -30.80
N GLU A 341 8.33 -7.66 -30.52
CA GLU A 341 7.40 -7.08 -31.49
C GLU A 341 8.02 -5.91 -32.29
N HIS A 342 9.30 -5.61 -32.05
CA HIS A 342 10.03 -4.53 -32.72
C HIS A 342 9.38 -3.13 -32.57
N VAL A 343 8.63 -2.92 -31.50
CA VAL A 343 8.11 -1.60 -31.15
C VAL A 343 9.13 -0.83 -30.31
N LEU A 344 8.81 0.42 -29.96
CA LEU A 344 9.70 1.22 -29.11
C LEU A 344 9.78 0.56 -27.73
N VAL A 345 10.97 0.06 -27.38
CA VAL A 345 11.26 -0.43 -26.03
C VAL A 345 11.35 0.77 -25.11
N ARG A 346 10.39 0.90 -24.20
CA ARG A 346 10.38 1.97 -23.20
C ARG A 346 11.36 1.65 -22.09
N GLU A 347 11.98 2.68 -21.54
CA GLU A 347 12.88 2.56 -20.40
C GLU A 347 12.17 1.83 -19.25
N GLU A 348 12.90 0.97 -18.55
CA GLU A 348 12.43 0.33 -17.34
C GLU A 348 12.35 1.37 -16.23
N ASN A 349 11.27 1.36 -15.46
CA ASN A 349 11.18 2.25 -14.30
C ASN A 349 12.13 1.74 -13.22
N GLN A 350 13.08 2.59 -12.82
CA GLN A 350 13.97 2.30 -11.70
C GLN A 350 13.30 2.66 -10.38
N THR A 351 13.36 1.77 -9.39
CA THR A 351 12.93 2.05 -8.02
C THR A 351 13.84 3.12 -7.40
N LEU A 352 13.27 4.26 -7.05
CA LEU A 352 13.97 5.36 -6.39
C LEU A 352 13.88 5.26 -4.88
N ALA A 353 12.72 4.88 -4.36
CA ALA A 353 12.49 4.66 -2.93
C ALA A 353 11.33 3.67 -2.75
N THR A 354 11.39 2.87 -1.70
CA THR A 354 10.36 1.89 -1.36
C THR A 354 10.26 1.68 0.14
N ILE A 355 9.06 1.39 0.63
CA ILE A 355 8.80 0.94 2.00
C ILE A 355 7.52 0.11 2.05
N THR A 356 7.50 -0.97 2.82
CA THR A 356 6.25 -1.69 3.10
C THR A 356 5.41 -0.92 4.11
N LEU A 357 4.07 -1.04 4.02
CA LEU A 357 3.17 -0.45 5.01
C LEU A 357 3.48 -0.95 6.43
N GLN A 358 3.87 -2.23 6.57
CA GLN A 358 4.28 -2.79 7.83
C GLN A 358 5.45 -2.02 8.45
N ASN A 359 6.50 -1.78 7.68
CA ASN A 359 7.68 -1.08 8.18
C ASN A 359 7.44 0.42 8.34
N TYR A 360 6.57 1.02 7.51
CA TYR A 360 6.17 2.40 7.68
C TYR A 360 5.44 2.63 9.03
N PHE A 361 4.39 1.84 9.33
CA PHE A 361 3.65 2.00 10.58
C PHE A 361 4.44 1.60 11.84
N ARG A 362 5.52 0.84 11.71
CA ARG A 362 6.48 0.56 12.79
C ARG A 362 7.40 1.74 13.11
N LEU A 363 7.38 2.83 12.32
CA LEU A 363 8.13 4.06 12.63
C LEU A 363 7.49 4.85 13.75
N TYR A 364 6.18 4.71 13.97
CA TYR A 364 5.47 5.43 15.01
C TYR A 364 5.86 4.94 16.41
N ASP A 365 6.11 5.89 17.32
CA ASP A 365 6.36 5.61 18.74
C ASP A 365 5.15 4.93 19.38
N LYS A 366 3.95 5.35 18.98
CA LYS A 366 2.67 4.77 19.39
C LYS A 366 1.79 4.56 18.16
N LEU A 367 1.25 3.35 18.05
CA LEU A 367 0.29 2.96 17.00
C LEU A 367 -0.98 2.45 17.65
N SER A 368 -2.12 2.81 17.11
CA SER A 368 -3.41 2.24 17.47
C SER A 368 -4.31 2.16 16.23
N GLY A 369 -5.44 1.50 16.37
CA GLY A 369 -6.37 1.41 15.26
C GLY A 369 -7.78 1.04 15.70
N MET A 370 -8.71 1.15 14.77
CA MET A 370 -10.12 0.81 14.99
C MET A 370 -10.71 0.15 13.76
N THR A 371 -11.58 -0.82 13.97
CA THR A 371 -12.37 -1.49 12.94
C THR A 371 -13.53 -2.24 13.57
N GLY A 372 -14.46 -2.74 12.77
CA GLY A 372 -15.54 -3.61 13.23
C GLY A 372 -15.19 -5.09 13.33
N THR A 373 -14.00 -5.51 12.88
CA THR A 373 -13.70 -6.91 12.52
C THR A 373 -12.23 -7.33 12.72
N ALA A 374 -11.54 -6.83 13.74
CA ALA A 374 -10.12 -7.13 13.96
C ALA A 374 -9.84 -8.48 14.63
N MET A 375 -10.77 -9.01 15.41
CA MET A 375 -10.53 -10.19 16.26
C MET A 375 -10.16 -11.45 15.46
N THR A 376 -10.57 -11.53 14.20
CA THR A 376 -10.22 -12.66 13.33
C THR A 376 -8.73 -12.69 13.01
N GLU A 377 -8.06 -11.54 12.99
CA GLU A 377 -6.65 -11.33 12.68
C GLU A 377 -5.80 -10.91 13.89
N ASP A 378 -6.30 -11.03 15.15
CA ASP A 378 -5.59 -10.62 16.35
C ASP A 378 -4.17 -11.23 16.45
N ALA A 379 -4.00 -12.48 16.01
CA ALA A 379 -2.69 -13.12 15.99
C ALA A 379 -1.69 -12.41 15.07
N GLU A 380 -2.13 -11.96 13.89
CA GLU A 380 -1.31 -11.23 12.93
C GLU A 380 -0.98 -9.82 13.44
N PHE A 381 -1.96 -9.09 13.95
CA PHE A 381 -1.74 -7.77 14.54
C PHE A 381 -0.72 -7.81 15.69
N ARG A 382 -0.82 -8.80 16.58
CA ARG A 382 0.15 -8.99 17.67
C ARG A 382 1.53 -9.35 17.16
N GLN A 383 1.62 -10.23 16.18
CA GLN A 383 2.91 -10.73 15.69
C GLN A 383 3.66 -9.66 14.89
N ILE A 384 2.98 -8.98 13.96
CA ILE A 384 3.59 -8.03 13.04
C ILE A 384 3.73 -6.65 13.65
N TYR A 385 2.64 -6.10 14.23
CA TYR A 385 2.57 -4.71 14.66
C TYR A 385 2.67 -4.51 16.18
N LYS A 386 2.66 -5.60 16.95
CA LYS A 386 2.60 -5.57 18.42
C LYS A 386 1.31 -4.93 18.95
N LEU A 387 0.25 -4.92 18.16
CA LEU A 387 -1.04 -4.36 18.49
C LEU A 387 -2.01 -5.44 19.00
N PRO A 388 -2.37 -5.45 20.28
CA PRO A 388 -3.44 -6.30 20.76
C PRO A 388 -4.82 -5.76 20.36
N VAL A 389 -5.76 -6.65 20.06
CA VAL A 389 -7.15 -6.29 19.77
C VAL A 389 -7.96 -6.33 21.05
N MET A 390 -8.75 -5.27 21.30
CA MET A 390 -9.71 -5.20 22.39
C MET A 390 -11.13 -5.11 21.83
N ALA A 391 -11.97 -6.10 22.12
CA ALA A 391 -13.38 -6.08 21.74
C ALA A 391 -14.16 -5.15 22.69
N ILE A 392 -14.74 -4.07 22.14
CA ILE A 392 -15.56 -3.12 22.87
C ILE A 392 -17.03 -3.58 22.79
N PRO A 393 -17.75 -3.66 23.91
CA PRO A 393 -19.16 -4.03 23.88
C PRO A 393 -19.96 -2.97 23.11
N PRO A 394 -21.01 -3.38 22.34
CA PRO A 394 -21.86 -2.42 21.66
C PRO A 394 -22.70 -1.62 22.66
N ASN A 395 -23.05 -0.36 22.30
CA ASN A 395 -23.87 0.52 23.12
C ASN A 395 -25.27 -0.05 23.36
N ARG A 396 -25.85 -0.68 22.34
CA ARG A 396 -27.13 -1.39 22.43
C ARG A 396 -26.97 -2.83 21.96
N PRO A 397 -27.70 -3.80 22.54
CA PRO A 397 -27.67 -5.18 22.09
C PRO A 397 -28.01 -5.30 20.60
N VAL A 398 -27.24 -6.11 19.86
CA VAL A 398 -27.53 -6.43 18.46
C VAL A 398 -28.72 -7.40 18.43
N ILE A 399 -29.82 -6.99 17.82
CA ILE A 399 -31.04 -7.79 17.64
C ILE A 399 -31.21 -8.33 16.21
N ARG A 400 -30.26 -8.02 15.32
CA ARG A 400 -30.21 -8.54 13.96
C ARG A 400 -30.22 -10.06 13.96
N VAL A 401 -30.95 -10.64 13.02
CA VAL A 401 -30.99 -12.09 12.77
C VAL A 401 -30.01 -12.45 11.66
N ASP A 402 -29.01 -13.25 11.97
CA ASP A 402 -28.09 -13.82 11.00
C ASP A 402 -28.62 -15.21 10.59
N GLU A 403 -29.24 -15.30 9.41
CA GLU A 403 -29.81 -16.53 8.89
C GLU A 403 -28.71 -17.48 8.39
N ASN A 404 -29.03 -18.78 8.34
CA ASN A 404 -28.09 -19.79 7.84
C ASN A 404 -27.82 -19.61 6.35
N ASP A 405 -26.60 -19.97 5.93
CA ASP A 405 -26.21 -19.97 4.52
C ASP A 405 -27.10 -20.93 3.71
N LEU A 406 -27.52 -20.50 2.54
CA LEU A 406 -28.22 -21.29 1.54
C LEU A 406 -27.24 -21.69 0.45
N VAL A 407 -27.03 -23.00 0.26
CA VAL A 407 -26.05 -23.51 -0.71
C VAL A 407 -26.79 -24.16 -1.87
N TYR A 408 -26.54 -23.63 -3.06
CA TYR A 408 -27.11 -24.12 -4.32
C TYR A 408 -26.09 -24.93 -5.10
N ARG A 409 -26.56 -25.78 -6.01
CA ARG A 409 -25.69 -26.57 -6.87
C ARG A 409 -24.97 -25.70 -7.89
N THR A 410 -25.72 -24.80 -8.54
CA THR A 410 -25.21 -23.95 -9.64
C THR A 410 -25.24 -22.49 -9.31
N ILE A 411 -24.38 -21.71 -9.96
CA ILE A 411 -24.37 -20.23 -9.88
C ILE A 411 -25.71 -19.65 -10.39
N ASP A 412 -26.30 -20.23 -11.43
CA ASP A 412 -27.58 -19.73 -11.99
C ASP A 412 -28.75 -19.96 -11.02
N GLY A 413 -28.83 -21.13 -10.40
CA GLY A 413 -29.83 -21.41 -9.36
C GLY A 413 -29.70 -20.46 -8.17
N LYS A 414 -28.47 -20.20 -7.71
CA LYS A 414 -28.17 -19.23 -6.66
C LYS A 414 -28.69 -17.83 -7.01
N PHE A 415 -28.33 -17.28 -8.17
CA PHE A 415 -28.72 -15.92 -8.54
C PHE A 415 -30.23 -15.78 -8.81
N ASN A 416 -30.90 -16.81 -9.31
CA ASN A 416 -32.36 -16.80 -9.42
C ASN A 416 -33.03 -16.73 -8.04
N ALA A 417 -32.57 -17.54 -7.08
CA ALA A 417 -33.08 -17.53 -5.72
C ALA A 417 -32.84 -16.18 -5.00
N VAL A 418 -31.67 -15.58 -5.18
CA VAL A 418 -31.35 -14.23 -4.68
C VAL A 418 -32.32 -13.20 -5.24
N ALA A 419 -32.56 -13.23 -6.56
CA ALA A 419 -33.48 -12.26 -7.19
C ALA A 419 -34.94 -12.45 -6.76
N ASP A 420 -35.36 -13.69 -6.44
CA ASP A 420 -36.70 -14.00 -5.94
C ASP A 420 -36.88 -13.53 -4.49
N ASP A 421 -35.88 -13.69 -3.62
CA ASP A 421 -35.89 -13.18 -2.25
C ASP A 421 -35.93 -11.64 -2.24
N ILE A 422 -35.09 -10.99 -3.07
CA ILE A 422 -35.12 -9.53 -3.24
C ILE A 422 -36.52 -9.05 -3.65
N ALA A 423 -37.16 -9.72 -4.63
CA ALA A 423 -38.51 -9.38 -5.06
C ALA A 423 -39.53 -9.48 -3.93
N ALA A 424 -39.44 -10.54 -3.13
CA ALA A 424 -40.34 -10.75 -1.99
C ALA A 424 -40.16 -9.73 -0.88
N ARG A 425 -38.94 -9.30 -0.61
CA ARG A 425 -38.61 -8.27 0.40
C ARG A 425 -38.98 -6.87 -0.09
N HIS A 426 -38.62 -6.55 -1.34
CA HIS A 426 -38.96 -5.28 -1.98
C HIS A 426 -40.49 -5.05 -1.99
N ALA A 427 -41.27 -6.08 -2.28
CA ALA A 427 -42.72 -6.02 -2.23
C ALA A 427 -43.30 -5.68 -0.81
N LYS A 428 -42.53 -5.97 0.24
CA LYS A 428 -42.85 -5.62 1.63
C LYS A 428 -42.33 -4.23 2.05
N GLY A 429 -41.61 -3.54 1.15
CA GLY A 429 -40.95 -2.27 1.47
C GLY A 429 -39.64 -2.44 2.24
N GLN A 430 -39.12 -3.67 2.44
CA GLN A 430 -37.87 -3.91 3.13
C GLN A 430 -36.68 -3.55 2.23
N PRO A 431 -35.78 -2.64 2.65
CA PRO A 431 -34.58 -2.32 1.86
C PRO A 431 -33.60 -3.51 1.84
N CYS A 432 -32.95 -3.70 0.69
CA CYS A 432 -31.99 -4.78 0.47
C CYS A 432 -30.64 -4.23 0.00
N LEU A 433 -29.57 -4.58 0.70
CA LEU A 433 -28.19 -4.36 0.28
C LEU A 433 -27.56 -5.70 -0.11
N ILE A 434 -27.13 -5.81 -1.35
CA ILE A 434 -26.59 -7.04 -1.89
C ILE A 434 -25.08 -6.89 -2.08
N GLY A 435 -24.30 -7.73 -1.39
CA GLY A 435 -22.85 -7.83 -1.55
C GLY A 435 -22.46 -8.87 -2.61
N THR A 436 -21.67 -8.46 -3.59
CA THR A 436 -21.10 -9.33 -4.61
C THR A 436 -19.57 -9.26 -4.56
N VAL A 437 -18.88 -10.32 -4.99
CA VAL A 437 -17.40 -10.36 -4.99
C VAL A 437 -16.79 -9.75 -6.25
N SER A 438 -17.54 -9.68 -7.35
CA SER A 438 -17.04 -9.18 -8.63
C SER A 438 -18.04 -8.27 -9.35
N ILE A 439 -17.52 -7.44 -10.26
CA ILE A 439 -18.34 -6.59 -11.12
C ILE A 439 -19.24 -7.45 -12.02
N GLU A 440 -18.72 -8.57 -12.51
CA GLU A 440 -19.47 -9.50 -13.35
C GLU A 440 -20.68 -10.11 -12.62
N SER A 441 -20.50 -10.52 -11.37
CA SER A 441 -21.58 -10.99 -10.49
C SER A 441 -22.64 -9.89 -10.27
N SER A 442 -22.20 -8.64 -10.07
CA SER A 442 -23.09 -7.47 -9.94
C SER A 442 -23.92 -7.25 -11.19
N GLU A 443 -23.28 -7.25 -12.38
CA GLU A 443 -23.96 -7.08 -13.66
C GLU A 443 -24.94 -8.22 -13.97
N LYS A 444 -24.57 -9.47 -13.61
CA LYS A 444 -25.44 -10.63 -13.79
C LYS A 444 -26.72 -10.48 -12.96
N LEU A 445 -26.60 -10.09 -11.69
CA LEU A 445 -27.73 -9.87 -10.80
C LEU A 445 -28.59 -8.69 -11.28
N SER A 446 -27.96 -7.58 -11.67
CA SER A 446 -28.65 -6.40 -12.20
C SER A 446 -29.56 -6.78 -13.38
N ARG A 447 -29.05 -7.52 -14.35
CA ARG A 447 -29.84 -8.02 -15.51
C ARG A 447 -31.03 -8.90 -15.09
N LEU A 448 -30.90 -9.67 -14.00
CA LEU A 448 -31.99 -10.50 -13.49
C LEU A 448 -33.06 -9.65 -12.79
N LEU A 449 -32.67 -8.61 -12.09
CA LEU A 449 -33.60 -7.66 -11.43
C LEU A 449 -34.34 -6.80 -12.47
N ASP A 450 -33.65 -6.35 -13.52
CA ASP A 450 -34.26 -5.65 -14.66
C ASP A 450 -35.38 -6.49 -15.32
N LYS A 451 -35.10 -7.79 -15.55
CA LYS A 451 -36.11 -8.71 -16.10
C LYS A 451 -37.33 -8.88 -15.19
N ARG A 452 -37.15 -8.70 -13.85
CA ARG A 452 -38.26 -8.74 -12.87
C ARG A 452 -38.92 -7.37 -12.65
N GLY A 453 -38.40 -6.31 -13.30
CA GLY A 453 -38.92 -4.94 -13.19
C GLY A 453 -38.62 -4.28 -11.83
N ILE A 454 -37.60 -4.72 -11.11
CA ILE A 454 -37.20 -4.17 -9.82
C ILE A 454 -36.20 -3.06 -10.05
N LYS A 455 -36.59 -1.81 -9.61
CA LYS A 455 -35.67 -0.67 -9.64
C LYS A 455 -34.55 -0.90 -8.63
N HIS A 456 -33.31 -0.73 -9.05
CA HIS A 456 -32.13 -0.94 -8.21
C HIS A 456 -31.00 0.01 -8.62
N GLU A 457 -30.08 0.25 -7.69
CA GLU A 457 -28.82 0.96 -7.92
C GLU A 457 -27.65 -0.03 -7.86
N THR A 458 -26.69 0.13 -8.78
CA THR A 458 -25.49 -0.71 -8.82
C THR A 458 -24.25 0.16 -8.63
N LEU A 459 -23.44 -0.18 -7.63
CA LEU A 459 -22.20 0.51 -7.33
C LEU A 459 -21.06 -0.07 -8.17
N ASN A 460 -20.46 0.78 -8.98
CA ASN A 460 -19.22 0.49 -9.70
C ASN A 460 -18.10 1.32 -9.10
N ALA A 461 -17.03 0.70 -8.65
CA ALA A 461 -15.86 1.26 -7.94
C ALA A 461 -15.09 2.39 -8.68
N LYS A 462 -15.79 3.29 -9.37
CA LYS A 462 -15.16 4.35 -10.20
C LYS A 462 -15.25 5.76 -9.61
N HIS A 463 -16.11 6.00 -8.60
CA HIS A 463 -16.33 7.34 -8.06
C HIS A 463 -16.76 7.25 -6.58
N HIS A 464 -15.83 7.40 -5.65
CA HIS A 464 -16.07 7.26 -4.21
C HIS A 464 -17.15 8.19 -3.63
N GLU A 465 -17.25 9.44 -4.09
CA GLU A 465 -18.29 10.37 -3.63
C GLU A 465 -19.70 9.91 -4.03
N ARG A 466 -19.87 9.48 -5.28
CA ARG A 466 -21.16 8.93 -5.76
C ARG A 466 -21.51 7.62 -5.06
N GLU A 467 -20.53 6.78 -4.77
CA GLU A 467 -20.73 5.54 -4.01
C GLU A 467 -21.22 5.82 -2.60
N ALA A 468 -20.60 6.76 -1.89
CA ALA A 468 -20.99 7.16 -0.55
C ALA A 468 -22.44 7.65 -0.53
N HIS A 469 -22.84 8.45 -1.53
CA HIS A 469 -24.19 8.95 -1.69
C HIS A 469 -25.22 7.83 -1.88
N ILE A 470 -24.97 6.88 -2.80
CA ILE A 470 -25.87 5.74 -3.07
C ILE A 470 -25.98 4.85 -1.84
N VAL A 471 -24.85 4.56 -1.14
CA VAL A 471 -24.85 3.72 0.06
C VAL A 471 -25.62 4.36 1.20
N ALA A 472 -25.50 5.67 1.40
CA ALA A 472 -26.23 6.40 2.44
C ALA A 472 -27.75 6.33 2.22
N GLN A 473 -28.21 6.24 0.97
CA GLN A 473 -29.63 6.08 0.62
C GLN A 473 -30.11 4.62 0.55
N ALA A 474 -29.21 3.64 0.74
CA ALA A 474 -29.55 2.21 0.68
C ALA A 474 -30.54 1.77 1.80
N GLY A 475 -30.71 2.58 2.84
CA GLY A 475 -31.68 2.34 3.94
C GLY A 475 -33.10 2.84 3.69
N ARG A 476 -33.39 3.44 2.54
CA ARG A 476 -34.72 3.97 2.20
C ARG A 476 -35.75 2.86 1.95
N LEU A 477 -37.02 3.18 2.08
CA LEU A 477 -38.12 2.23 1.91
C LEU A 477 -38.07 1.52 0.56
N GLY A 478 -37.96 0.19 0.59
CA GLY A 478 -37.89 -0.65 -0.61
C GLY A 478 -36.66 -0.44 -1.50
N ALA A 479 -35.62 0.25 -1.06
CA ALA A 479 -34.39 0.43 -1.83
C ALA A 479 -33.70 -0.94 -2.09
N VAL A 480 -33.17 -1.10 -3.30
CA VAL A 480 -32.37 -2.27 -3.68
C VAL A 480 -31.02 -1.77 -4.20
N THR A 481 -29.96 -2.10 -3.49
CA THR A 481 -28.60 -1.63 -3.81
C THR A 481 -27.68 -2.83 -3.98
N ILE A 482 -27.08 -2.96 -5.16
CA ILE A 482 -26.03 -3.96 -5.44
C ILE A 482 -24.69 -3.27 -5.27
N ALA A 483 -23.82 -3.84 -4.44
CA ALA A 483 -22.49 -3.31 -4.19
C ALA A 483 -21.45 -4.44 -4.18
N THR A 484 -20.20 -4.15 -4.56
CA THR A 484 -19.11 -5.07 -4.22
C THR A 484 -18.91 -5.07 -2.70
N ASN A 485 -18.39 -6.15 -2.14
CA ASN A 485 -18.30 -6.35 -0.68
C ASN A 485 -17.58 -5.19 0.06
N MET A 486 -16.65 -4.52 -0.60
CA MET A 486 -15.86 -3.40 -0.05
C MET A 486 -16.45 -2.01 -0.35
N ALA A 487 -17.40 -1.90 -1.29
CA ALA A 487 -17.96 -0.62 -1.69
C ALA A 487 -18.70 0.09 -0.54
N GLY A 488 -18.53 1.41 -0.45
CA GLY A 488 -19.13 2.23 0.59
C GLY A 488 -18.60 1.94 2.01
N ARG A 489 -17.39 1.40 2.17
CA ARG A 489 -16.75 1.25 3.48
C ARG A 489 -16.56 2.64 4.12
N GLY A 490 -16.75 2.74 5.42
CA GLY A 490 -16.72 4.03 6.15
C GLY A 490 -17.97 4.91 6.00
N THR A 491 -18.96 4.51 5.16
CA THR A 491 -20.25 5.20 5.03
C THR A 491 -21.32 4.53 5.88
N ASP A 492 -22.06 5.32 6.64
CA ASP A 492 -23.17 4.82 7.44
C ASP A 492 -24.44 4.61 6.59
N ILE A 493 -25.27 3.63 6.95
CA ILE A 493 -26.58 3.39 6.33
C ILE A 493 -27.63 3.63 7.39
N ARG A 494 -28.31 4.78 7.29
CA ARG A 494 -29.41 5.14 8.16
C ARG A 494 -30.71 4.56 7.59
N LEU A 495 -31.50 3.92 8.44
CA LEU A 495 -32.84 3.47 8.05
C LEU A 495 -33.71 4.69 7.75
N GLY A 496 -34.42 4.68 6.61
CA GLY A 496 -35.12 5.84 6.07
C GLY A 496 -34.29 6.75 5.16
N GLY A 497 -32.95 6.57 5.11
CA GLY A 497 -32.02 7.37 4.33
C GLY A 497 -31.35 8.49 5.12
N GLU A 498 -30.36 9.14 4.49
CA GLU A 498 -29.61 10.27 5.05
C GLU A 498 -30.22 11.60 4.61
N PRO A 499 -30.75 12.43 5.54
CA PRO A 499 -31.46 13.64 5.17
C PRO A 499 -30.65 14.68 4.42
N ASP A 500 -29.37 14.87 4.75
CA ASP A 500 -28.53 15.88 4.12
C ASP A 500 -28.34 15.55 2.63
N MET A 501 -28.04 14.29 2.30
CA MET A 501 -27.90 13.83 0.92
C MET A 501 -29.22 13.83 0.15
N LEU A 502 -30.34 13.49 0.83
CA LEU A 502 -31.65 13.59 0.22
C LEU A 502 -32.04 15.05 -0.08
N ALA A 503 -31.65 15.99 0.78
CA ALA A 503 -31.88 17.41 0.55
C ALA A 503 -31.15 17.92 -0.68
N GLU A 504 -29.92 17.45 -0.92
CA GLU A 504 -29.18 17.74 -2.16
C GLU A 504 -29.89 17.19 -3.39
N ASP A 505 -30.40 15.95 -3.34
CA ASP A 505 -31.15 15.36 -4.44
C ASP A 505 -32.43 16.16 -4.74
N LEU A 506 -33.17 16.57 -3.70
CA LEU A 506 -34.33 17.42 -3.85
C LEU A 506 -34.01 18.78 -4.47
N LEU A 507 -32.87 19.37 -4.18
CA LEU A 507 -32.37 20.60 -4.81
C LEU A 507 -31.97 20.38 -6.27
N ARG A 508 -31.26 19.27 -6.57
CA ARG A 508 -30.93 18.90 -7.95
C ARG A 508 -32.16 18.65 -8.81
N GLU A 509 -33.18 17.97 -8.24
CA GLU A 509 -34.48 17.77 -8.93
C GLU A 509 -35.21 19.10 -9.20
N ARG A 510 -35.04 20.10 -8.34
CA ARG A 510 -35.58 21.47 -8.56
C ARG A 510 -34.74 22.29 -9.55
N GLY A 511 -33.61 21.73 -10.06
CA GLY A 511 -32.75 22.34 -11.06
C GLY A 511 -31.64 23.24 -10.49
N PHE A 512 -31.37 23.17 -9.19
CA PHE A 512 -30.26 23.87 -8.57
C PHE A 512 -28.92 23.12 -8.82
N ASP A 513 -27.84 23.87 -8.93
CA ASP A 513 -26.49 23.34 -8.92
C ASP A 513 -25.95 23.40 -7.50
N VAL A 514 -25.98 22.25 -6.81
CA VAL A 514 -25.58 22.14 -5.40
C VAL A 514 -24.08 22.08 -5.21
N ASP A 515 -23.35 21.76 -6.28
CA ASP A 515 -21.89 21.58 -6.28
C ASP A 515 -21.16 22.91 -6.58
N ALA A 516 -21.88 23.93 -7.14
CA ALA A 516 -21.34 25.25 -7.44
C ALA A 516 -21.32 26.18 -6.21
N GLN A 517 -20.27 27.02 -6.12
CA GLN A 517 -20.13 28.07 -5.12
C GLN A 517 -20.53 29.45 -5.67
N GLU A 518 -20.88 30.40 -4.78
CA GLU A 518 -21.19 31.75 -5.18
C GLU A 518 -20.03 32.40 -5.95
N GLY A 519 -20.27 32.76 -7.21
CA GLY A 519 -19.26 33.33 -8.11
C GLY A 519 -18.68 32.33 -9.13
N ASP A 520 -19.15 31.11 -9.18
CA ASP A 520 -18.73 30.10 -10.16
C ASP A 520 -19.33 30.40 -11.54
N GLU A 521 -18.51 30.83 -12.49
CA GLU A 521 -18.94 31.15 -13.88
C GLU A 521 -19.33 29.90 -14.69
N GLU A 522 -19.01 28.70 -14.21
CA GLU A 522 -19.33 27.41 -14.86
C GLU A 522 -20.56 26.73 -14.26
N ALA A 523 -21.28 27.34 -13.34
CA ALA A 523 -22.47 26.77 -12.71
C ALA A 523 -23.53 26.38 -13.76
N ARG A 524 -24.00 25.12 -13.66
CA ARG A 524 -24.97 24.52 -14.61
C ARG A 524 -26.42 24.88 -14.30
N GLY A 525 -26.67 25.59 -13.20
CA GLY A 525 -27.98 26.00 -12.71
C GLY A 525 -27.88 27.09 -11.63
N PRO A 526 -29.01 27.57 -11.09
CA PRO A 526 -29.02 28.50 -9.98
C PRO A 526 -28.40 27.85 -8.75
N ILE A 527 -27.58 28.60 -8.02
CA ILE A 527 -26.99 28.14 -6.75
C ILE A 527 -28.05 28.24 -5.64
N PRO A 528 -28.28 27.19 -4.85
CA PRO A 528 -29.30 27.21 -3.79
C PRO A 528 -28.91 28.19 -2.68
N SER A 529 -29.84 29.07 -2.29
CA SER A 529 -29.68 29.95 -1.15
C SER A 529 -29.68 29.17 0.18
N ALA A 530 -29.20 29.77 1.27
CA ALA A 530 -29.28 29.19 2.59
C ALA A 530 -30.72 28.81 3.00
N ALA A 531 -31.70 29.59 2.55
CA ALA A 531 -33.11 29.32 2.79
C ALA A 531 -33.62 28.11 2.00
N ASP A 532 -33.20 27.97 0.72
CA ASP A 532 -33.53 26.82 -0.11
C ASP A 532 -32.92 25.52 0.47
N ARG A 533 -31.69 25.58 0.95
CA ARG A 533 -31.03 24.45 1.63
C ARG A 533 -31.76 24.05 2.93
N ALA A 534 -32.15 25.01 3.76
CA ALA A 534 -32.89 24.77 5.00
C ALA A 534 -34.27 24.15 4.74
N ASP A 535 -35.03 24.66 3.71
CA ASP A 535 -36.31 24.10 3.30
C ASP A 535 -36.14 22.66 2.79
N ALA A 536 -35.18 22.43 1.94
CA ALA A 536 -34.90 21.09 1.40
C ALA A 536 -34.52 20.10 2.51
N LEU A 537 -33.70 20.53 3.46
CA LEU A 537 -33.28 19.68 4.59
C LEU A 537 -34.47 19.36 5.52
N THR A 538 -35.32 20.35 5.82
CA THR A 538 -36.53 20.12 6.64
C THR A 538 -37.43 19.08 5.99
N ARG A 539 -37.70 19.22 4.69
CA ARG A 539 -38.50 18.28 3.92
C ARG A 539 -37.86 16.89 3.81
N ALA A 540 -36.53 16.83 3.63
CA ALA A 540 -35.80 15.57 3.59
C ALA A 540 -35.91 14.83 4.94
N ARG A 541 -35.80 15.53 6.07
CA ARG A 541 -35.99 14.94 7.41
C ARG A 541 -37.40 14.36 7.60
N GLU A 542 -38.44 15.10 7.22
CA GLU A 542 -39.80 14.59 7.27
C GLU A 542 -40.00 13.30 6.46
N ILE A 543 -39.43 13.23 5.28
CA ILE A 543 -39.47 12.03 4.42
C ILE A 543 -38.69 10.88 5.06
N CYS A 544 -37.46 11.13 5.48
CA CYS A 544 -36.59 10.08 6.08
C CYS A 544 -37.21 9.52 7.36
N ASP A 545 -37.75 10.35 8.24
CA ASP A 545 -38.34 9.90 9.49
C ASP A 545 -39.61 9.06 9.24
N ALA A 546 -40.48 9.47 8.28
CA ALA A 546 -41.64 8.71 7.88
C ALA A 546 -41.30 7.35 7.21
N GLU A 547 -40.24 7.31 6.38
CA GLU A 547 -39.75 6.06 5.79
C GLU A 547 -39.09 5.17 6.85
N GLN A 548 -38.39 5.75 7.83
CA GLN A 548 -37.74 5.00 8.91
C GLN A 548 -38.73 4.14 9.68
N GLU A 549 -39.88 4.70 10.07
CA GLU A 549 -40.94 3.95 10.76
C GLU A 549 -41.42 2.74 9.93
N GLN A 550 -41.62 2.94 8.63
CA GLN A 550 -42.05 1.88 7.73
C GLN A 550 -40.98 0.80 7.53
N VAL A 551 -39.71 1.18 7.39
CA VAL A 551 -38.57 0.26 7.26
C VAL A 551 -38.39 -0.55 8.54
N LEU A 552 -38.50 0.07 9.71
CA LEU A 552 -38.47 -0.64 10.99
C LEU A 552 -39.62 -1.68 11.10
N ALA A 553 -40.84 -1.32 10.69
CA ALA A 553 -41.95 -2.24 10.64
C ALA A 553 -41.77 -3.37 9.61
N ALA A 554 -41.04 -3.13 8.51
CA ALA A 554 -40.71 -4.14 7.51
C ALA A 554 -39.56 -5.08 7.94
N GLY A 555 -38.95 -4.86 9.13
CA GLY A 555 -37.88 -5.70 9.68
C GLY A 555 -36.48 -5.14 9.50
N GLY A 556 -36.33 -3.85 9.18
CA GLY A 556 -35.03 -3.17 8.99
C GLY A 556 -34.31 -3.54 7.69
N LEU A 557 -33.03 -3.22 7.60
CA LEU A 557 -32.20 -3.51 6.42
C LEU A 557 -31.93 -5.00 6.28
N CYS A 558 -32.20 -5.56 5.10
CA CYS A 558 -31.75 -6.88 4.72
C CYS A 558 -30.39 -6.80 4.00
N VAL A 559 -29.42 -7.62 4.44
CA VAL A 559 -28.13 -7.76 3.77
C VAL A 559 -28.01 -9.15 3.19
N ILE A 560 -27.76 -9.23 1.89
CA ILE A 560 -27.61 -10.47 1.13
C ILE A 560 -26.18 -10.57 0.63
N GLY A 561 -25.45 -11.62 1.03
CA GLY A 561 -24.17 -11.96 0.44
C GLY A 561 -24.36 -13.01 -0.66
N THR A 562 -23.82 -12.76 -1.86
CA THR A 562 -23.92 -13.72 -2.97
C THR A 562 -22.83 -14.78 -2.95
N GLU A 563 -21.79 -14.57 -2.17
CA GLU A 563 -20.67 -15.49 -1.98
C GLU A 563 -20.01 -15.23 -0.62
N ARG A 564 -19.27 -16.21 -0.10
CA ARG A 564 -18.32 -15.98 0.99
C ARG A 564 -17.03 -15.45 0.40
N HIS A 565 -16.48 -14.42 1.02
CA HIS A 565 -15.24 -13.85 0.53
C HIS A 565 -14.09 -14.86 0.61
N GLU A 566 -13.38 -15.03 -0.49
CA GLU A 566 -12.33 -16.05 -0.59
C GLU A 566 -11.14 -15.81 0.33
N SER A 567 -10.79 -14.54 0.56
CA SER A 567 -9.56 -14.20 1.27
C SER A 567 -9.72 -14.02 2.77
N ARG A 568 -10.91 -13.60 3.27
CA ARG A 568 -11.08 -13.23 4.69
C ARG A 568 -12.52 -13.27 5.19
N ARG A 569 -12.72 -13.90 6.37
CA ARG A 569 -14.00 -13.90 7.09
C ARG A 569 -14.41 -12.52 7.61
N SER A 570 -13.44 -11.63 7.88
CA SER A 570 -13.73 -10.27 8.34
C SER A 570 -14.56 -9.47 7.34
N ILE A 571 -14.34 -9.66 6.03
CA ILE A 571 -15.11 -8.99 4.97
C ILE A 571 -16.58 -9.42 5.00
N ASP A 572 -16.86 -10.71 5.20
CA ASP A 572 -18.22 -11.21 5.40
C ASP A 572 -18.88 -10.58 6.64
N ASN A 573 -18.12 -10.43 7.74
CA ASN A 573 -18.60 -9.81 8.96
C ASN A 573 -18.84 -8.30 8.80
N GLN A 574 -18.05 -7.61 8.00
CA GLN A 574 -18.26 -6.20 7.64
C GLN A 574 -19.54 -6.01 6.83
N LEU A 575 -19.79 -6.90 5.87
CA LEU A 575 -21.01 -6.89 5.07
C LEU A 575 -22.23 -7.10 5.99
N ARG A 576 -22.21 -8.10 6.86
CA ARG A 576 -23.25 -8.32 7.88
C ARG A 576 -23.43 -7.10 8.78
N GLY A 577 -22.33 -6.45 9.17
CA GLY A 577 -22.34 -5.27 10.05
C GLY A 577 -23.00 -4.02 9.44
N ARG A 578 -23.39 -4.06 8.14
CA ARG A 578 -24.19 -2.99 7.54
C ARG A 578 -25.61 -2.93 8.07
N SER A 579 -26.15 -4.03 8.60
CA SER A 579 -27.48 -4.18 9.17
C SER A 579 -27.46 -4.35 10.68
N GLY A 580 -28.55 -3.99 11.35
CA GLY A 580 -28.74 -4.21 12.80
C GLY A 580 -27.85 -3.32 13.67
N ARG A 581 -27.73 -2.02 13.34
CA ARG A 581 -26.92 -1.03 14.06
C ARG A 581 -27.70 -0.40 15.21
N GLN A 582 -27.03 -0.05 16.29
CA GLN A 582 -27.58 0.65 17.44
C GLN A 582 -28.92 0.08 17.97
N GLY A 583 -29.07 -1.27 17.88
CA GLY A 583 -30.28 -1.96 18.32
C GLY A 583 -31.46 -1.96 17.32
N ASP A 584 -31.18 -1.56 16.06
CA ASP A 584 -32.17 -1.68 14.99
C ASP A 584 -32.40 -3.15 14.60
N PRO A 585 -33.61 -3.51 14.14
CA PRO A 585 -33.83 -4.82 13.52
C PRO A 585 -33.07 -4.93 12.19
N GLY A 586 -32.84 -6.16 11.77
CA GLY A 586 -32.18 -6.44 10.49
C GLY A 586 -32.04 -7.93 10.26
N VAL A 587 -31.76 -8.29 9.01
CA VAL A 587 -31.58 -9.70 8.60
C VAL A 587 -30.34 -9.78 7.71
N THR A 588 -29.56 -10.84 7.90
CA THR A 588 -28.46 -11.14 6.96
C THR A 588 -28.52 -12.59 6.51
N GLN A 589 -28.30 -12.83 5.22
CA GLN A 589 -28.27 -14.15 4.65
C GLN A 589 -27.23 -14.26 3.54
N PHE A 590 -26.54 -15.41 3.45
CA PHE A 590 -25.61 -15.70 2.37
C PHE A 590 -26.18 -16.79 1.45
N TYR A 591 -26.10 -16.54 0.16
CA TYR A 591 -26.45 -17.45 -0.91
C TYR A 591 -25.18 -17.91 -1.60
N LEU A 592 -24.89 -19.20 -1.57
CA LEU A 592 -23.64 -19.79 -2.02
C LEU A 592 -23.90 -20.83 -3.11
N SER A 593 -22.89 -21.10 -3.93
CA SER A 593 -22.91 -22.18 -4.91
C SER A 593 -21.72 -23.12 -4.70
N LEU A 594 -21.88 -24.39 -5.05
CA LEU A 594 -20.74 -25.33 -5.12
C LEU A 594 -19.76 -24.99 -6.25
N GLU A 595 -20.19 -24.15 -7.20
CA GLU A 595 -19.37 -23.64 -8.31
C GLU A 595 -18.62 -22.36 -7.95
N ASP A 596 -18.86 -21.75 -6.76
CA ASP A 596 -18.13 -20.57 -6.30
C ASP A 596 -16.64 -20.90 -6.14
N ASP A 597 -15.76 -19.93 -6.44
CA ASP A 597 -14.30 -20.13 -6.49
C ASP A 597 -13.72 -20.67 -5.17
N LEU A 598 -14.20 -20.16 -4.03
CA LEU A 598 -13.78 -20.66 -2.72
C LEU A 598 -14.06 -22.17 -2.58
N MET A 599 -15.20 -22.64 -3.10
CA MET A 599 -15.59 -24.04 -3.04
C MET A 599 -14.80 -24.89 -4.01
N ARG A 600 -14.61 -24.39 -5.22
CA ARG A 600 -13.89 -25.07 -6.29
C ARG A 600 -12.42 -25.26 -5.96
N LEU A 601 -11.76 -24.23 -5.40
CA LEU A 601 -10.32 -24.23 -5.14
C LEU A 601 -9.95 -24.85 -3.79
N PHE A 602 -10.78 -24.66 -2.75
CA PHE A 602 -10.43 -25.02 -1.38
C PHE A 602 -11.41 -26.00 -0.69
N GLY A 603 -12.48 -26.39 -1.38
CA GLY A 603 -13.50 -27.28 -0.84
C GLY A 603 -13.05 -28.74 -0.59
N GLY A 604 -12.03 -29.19 -1.32
CA GLY A 604 -11.44 -30.53 -1.22
C GLY A 604 -12.42 -31.68 -1.47
N SER A 605 -11.96 -32.90 -1.29
CA SER A 605 -12.72 -34.15 -1.58
C SER A 605 -14.06 -34.30 -0.84
N LYS A 606 -14.28 -33.52 0.24
CA LYS A 606 -15.56 -33.51 0.96
C LYS A 606 -16.65 -32.81 0.16
N MET A 607 -16.30 -31.72 -0.53
CA MET A 607 -17.23 -30.96 -1.38
C MET A 607 -17.58 -31.75 -2.64
N ASP A 608 -16.59 -32.45 -3.24
CA ASP A 608 -16.85 -33.37 -4.36
C ASP A 608 -17.84 -34.49 -3.96
N SER A 609 -17.69 -34.99 -2.74
CA SER A 609 -18.62 -36.00 -2.21
C SER A 609 -20.05 -35.46 -2.00
N ILE A 610 -20.18 -34.18 -1.59
CA ILE A 610 -21.48 -33.53 -1.45
C ILE A 610 -22.08 -33.23 -2.81
N ALA A 611 -21.31 -32.77 -3.80
CA ALA A 611 -21.73 -32.53 -5.16
C ALA A 611 -22.23 -33.86 -5.81
N HIS A 612 -21.49 -34.95 -5.68
CA HIS A 612 -21.91 -36.28 -6.14
C HIS A 612 -23.16 -36.82 -5.44
N MET A 613 -23.36 -36.54 -4.17
CA MET A 613 -24.56 -36.93 -3.44
C MET A 613 -25.79 -36.17 -3.97
N MET A 614 -25.63 -34.89 -4.31
CA MET A 614 -26.69 -34.06 -4.91
C MET A 614 -27.06 -34.53 -6.30
N GLU A 615 -26.07 -34.87 -7.15
CA GLU A 615 -26.35 -35.48 -8.48
C GLU A 615 -27.17 -36.72 -8.38
N LYS A 616 -26.90 -37.61 -7.41
CA LYS A 616 -27.61 -38.85 -7.19
C LYS A 616 -29.04 -38.68 -6.68
N THR A 617 -29.32 -37.58 -5.98
CA THR A 617 -30.67 -37.32 -5.42
C THR A 617 -31.61 -36.62 -6.39
N ASN A 618 -31.18 -36.33 -7.64
CA ASN A 618 -32.00 -35.65 -8.66
C ASN A 618 -32.67 -34.37 -8.14
N GLN A 619 -31.98 -33.62 -7.23
CA GLN A 619 -32.48 -32.41 -6.64
C GLN A 619 -32.48 -31.30 -7.70
N GLU A 620 -33.59 -30.58 -7.83
CA GLU A 620 -33.69 -29.46 -8.76
C GLU A 620 -32.66 -28.39 -8.40
N ASP A 621 -32.08 -27.71 -9.40
CA ASP A 621 -31.00 -26.72 -9.23
C ASP A 621 -31.39 -25.53 -8.34
N ASP A 622 -32.68 -25.28 -8.20
CA ASP A 622 -33.27 -24.17 -7.42
C ASP A 622 -33.52 -24.52 -5.95
N MET A 623 -33.23 -25.76 -5.49
CA MET A 623 -33.43 -26.13 -4.09
C MET A 623 -32.14 -25.99 -3.26
N PRO A 624 -32.17 -25.15 -2.18
CA PRO A 624 -30.99 -24.96 -1.33
C PRO A 624 -30.76 -26.14 -0.40
N ILE A 625 -29.47 -26.41 -0.14
CA ILE A 625 -29.06 -27.30 0.95
C ILE A 625 -28.81 -26.47 2.20
N GLN A 626 -29.49 -26.83 3.27
CA GLN A 626 -29.24 -26.31 4.60
C GLN A 626 -28.54 -27.37 5.45
N ALA A 627 -27.25 -27.50 5.33
CA ALA A 627 -26.48 -28.45 6.13
C ALA A 627 -25.37 -27.71 6.91
N GLY A 628 -25.46 -27.67 8.22
CA GLY A 628 -24.44 -27.05 9.09
C GLY A 628 -23.03 -27.66 8.92
N MET A 629 -22.92 -28.81 8.25
CA MET A 629 -21.64 -29.42 7.87
C MET A 629 -21.01 -28.65 6.71
N VAL A 630 -21.81 -28.13 5.77
CA VAL A 630 -21.33 -27.37 4.61
C VAL A 630 -20.78 -26.03 5.09
N SER A 631 -21.52 -25.30 5.92
CA SER A 631 -21.06 -24.02 6.50
C SER A 631 -19.72 -24.16 7.27
N LYS A 632 -19.56 -25.25 8.02
CA LYS A 632 -18.27 -25.54 8.70
C LYS A 632 -17.13 -25.85 7.75
N SER A 633 -17.41 -26.49 6.61
CA SER A 633 -16.40 -26.77 5.59
C SER A 633 -15.95 -25.49 4.90
N ILE A 634 -16.90 -24.59 4.61
CA ILE A 634 -16.64 -23.25 4.06
C ILE A 634 -15.75 -22.44 5.01
N GLU A 635 -16.12 -22.38 6.28
CA GLU A 635 -15.33 -21.69 7.30
C GLU A 635 -13.91 -22.27 7.42
N SER A 636 -13.76 -23.59 7.26
CA SER A 636 -12.44 -24.22 7.27
C SER A 636 -11.63 -23.85 6.03
N ALA A 637 -12.26 -23.75 4.85
CA ALA A 637 -11.63 -23.31 3.61
C ALA A 637 -11.15 -21.86 3.76
N GLN A 638 -12.00 -20.95 4.23
CA GLN A 638 -11.62 -19.55 4.48
C GLN A 638 -10.41 -19.45 5.44
N ARG A 639 -10.40 -20.20 6.54
CA ARG A 639 -9.25 -20.22 7.47
C ARG A 639 -7.96 -20.70 6.82
N GLN A 640 -8.04 -21.65 5.90
CA GLN A 640 -6.87 -22.14 5.18
C GLN A 640 -6.31 -21.06 4.26
N VAL A 641 -7.18 -20.35 3.55
CA VAL A 641 -6.80 -19.22 2.68
C VAL A 641 -6.23 -18.06 3.52
N GLU A 642 -6.88 -17.69 4.63
CA GLU A 642 -6.36 -16.68 5.58
C GLU A 642 -4.94 -17.02 6.03
N SER A 643 -4.70 -18.28 6.40
CA SER A 643 -3.36 -18.73 6.82
C SER A 643 -2.33 -18.67 5.70
N MET A 644 -2.72 -18.98 4.46
CA MET A 644 -1.85 -18.88 3.29
C MET A 644 -1.48 -17.41 3.00
N HIS A 645 -2.46 -16.51 3.02
CA HIS A 645 -2.22 -15.07 2.83
C HIS A 645 -1.37 -14.47 3.95
N PHE A 646 -1.59 -14.89 5.21
CA PHE A 646 -0.75 -14.49 6.32
C PHE A 646 0.71 -14.93 6.12
N ALA A 647 0.92 -16.19 5.71
CA ALA A 647 2.28 -16.68 5.42
C ALA A 647 2.95 -15.89 4.29
N ALA A 648 2.19 -15.53 3.23
CA ALA A 648 2.69 -14.71 2.14
C ALA A 648 3.08 -13.31 2.61
N ARG A 649 2.21 -12.61 3.38
CA ARG A 649 2.53 -11.28 3.94
C ARG A 649 3.73 -11.32 4.89
N LYS A 650 3.82 -12.36 5.72
CA LYS A 650 4.95 -12.57 6.62
C LYS A 650 6.25 -12.75 5.82
N ASN A 651 6.22 -13.53 4.76
CA ASN A 651 7.38 -13.73 3.90
C ASN A 651 7.85 -12.41 3.27
N VAL A 652 6.93 -11.62 2.69
CA VAL A 652 7.24 -10.28 2.16
C VAL A 652 7.91 -9.40 3.22
N LEU A 653 7.39 -9.40 4.44
CA LEU A 653 7.95 -8.63 5.55
C LEU A 653 9.34 -9.11 5.95
N GLU A 654 9.59 -10.42 6.03
CA GLU A 654 10.88 -10.99 6.43
C GLU A 654 12.01 -10.61 5.45
N TYR A 655 11.69 -10.46 4.16
CA TYR A 655 12.62 -9.93 3.16
C TYR A 655 12.80 -8.41 3.28
N ASP A 656 11.70 -7.66 3.47
CA ASP A 656 11.78 -6.20 3.61
C ASP A 656 12.40 -5.76 4.94
N ASP A 657 12.34 -6.56 5.99
CA ASP A 657 13.02 -6.26 7.26
C ASP A 657 14.53 -6.11 7.08
N VAL A 658 15.15 -6.87 6.16
CA VAL A 658 16.56 -6.71 5.80
C VAL A 658 16.81 -5.35 5.16
N MET A 659 16.00 -5.02 4.16
CA MET A 659 16.04 -3.71 3.50
C MET A 659 15.75 -2.56 4.47
N ASN A 660 14.87 -2.77 5.43
CA ASN A 660 14.50 -1.75 6.40
C ASN A 660 15.65 -1.39 7.36
N LEU A 661 16.46 -2.37 7.74
CA LEU A 661 17.68 -2.09 8.54
C LEU A 661 18.66 -1.23 7.76
N GLN A 662 18.91 -1.57 6.50
CA GLN A 662 19.77 -0.82 5.59
C GLN A 662 19.21 0.59 5.31
N ARG A 663 17.91 0.68 5.03
CA ARG A 663 17.20 1.95 4.81
C ARG A 663 17.34 2.89 6.01
N LYS A 664 17.17 2.38 7.23
CA LYS A 664 17.34 3.17 8.45
C LYS A 664 18.75 3.74 8.53
N ALA A 665 19.78 2.91 8.34
CA ALA A 665 21.17 3.37 8.41
C ALA A 665 21.47 4.47 7.36
N ILE A 666 21.04 4.28 6.12
CA ILE A 666 21.24 5.27 5.05
C ILE A 666 20.45 6.55 5.29
N TYR A 667 19.17 6.44 5.72
CA TYR A 667 18.34 7.62 5.96
C TYR A 667 18.77 8.38 7.22
N GLU A 668 19.27 7.72 8.27
CA GLU A 668 19.86 8.35 9.44
C GLU A 668 21.10 9.15 9.07
N GLU A 669 22.01 8.58 8.28
CA GLU A 669 23.20 9.28 7.79
C GLU A 669 22.82 10.50 6.94
N ARG A 670 21.89 10.30 6.00
CA ARG A 670 21.38 11.36 5.11
C ARG A 670 20.71 12.49 5.91
N ASN A 671 19.89 12.15 6.87
CA ASN A 671 19.19 13.12 7.73
C ASN A 671 20.15 13.87 8.63
N ALA A 672 21.18 13.22 9.16
CA ALA A 672 22.21 13.88 9.95
C ALA A 672 22.92 15.00 9.15
N ILE A 673 23.22 14.75 7.86
CA ILE A 673 23.81 15.74 6.96
C ILE A 673 22.83 16.89 6.71
N LEU A 674 21.55 16.59 6.44
CA LEU A 674 20.51 17.62 6.24
C LEU A 674 20.24 18.46 7.47
N ASP A 675 20.44 17.88 8.67
CA ASP A 675 20.28 18.56 9.96
C ASP A 675 21.52 19.36 10.39
N GLY A 676 22.53 19.45 9.53
CA GLY A 676 23.71 20.30 9.70
C GLY A 676 24.87 19.64 10.42
N LYS A 677 24.94 18.30 10.46
CA LYS A 677 26.14 17.59 10.93
C LYS A 677 27.32 17.91 10.01
N SER A 678 28.38 18.50 10.57
CA SER A 678 29.55 18.92 9.79
C SER A 678 30.20 17.74 9.07
N MET A 679 30.31 17.87 7.75
CA MET A 679 31.04 16.91 6.92
C MET A 679 32.53 17.18 6.96
N THR A 680 32.95 18.44 7.03
CA THR A 680 34.37 18.82 7.09
C THR A 680 35.08 18.26 8.32
N GLU A 681 34.41 18.18 9.48
CA GLU A 681 34.94 17.52 10.67
C GLU A 681 35.12 16.02 10.55
N ARG A 682 34.36 15.39 9.66
CA ARG A 682 34.36 13.92 9.45
C ARG A 682 35.40 13.45 8.42
N ILE A 683 35.80 14.32 7.50
CA ILE A 683 36.68 13.95 6.37
C ILE A 683 38.00 13.35 6.82
N PRO A 684 38.71 13.86 7.85
CA PRO A 684 39.96 13.23 8.30
C PRO A 684 39.78 11.78 8.78
N GLY A 685 38.63 11.47 9.41
CA GLY A 685 38.28 10.11 9.78
C GLY A 685 38.01 9.21 8.56
N ILE A 686 37.25 9.74 7.57
CA ILE A 686 36.92 9.01 6.34
C ILE A 686 38.22 8.73 5.52
N ILE A 687 39.14 9.68 5.46
CA ILE A 687 40.47 9.50 4.80
C ILE A 687 41.21 8.38 5.50
N ARG A 688 41.30 8.41 6.84
CA ARG A 688 41.99 7.39 7.61
C ARG A 688 41.43 6.00 7.38
N ASP A 689 40.11 5.84 7.46
CA ASP A 689 39.45 4.55 7.25
C ASP A 689 39.73 4.00 5.83
N ALA A 690 39.73 4.85 4.81
CA ALA A 690 40.03 4.47 3.43
C ALA A 690 41.51 4.10 3.23
N VAL A 691 42.42 4.82 3.89
CA VAL A 691 43.85 4.55 3.88
C VAL A 691 44.15 3.22 4.58
N ASP A 692 43.57 3.02 5.77
CA ASP A 692 43.76 1.79 6.55
C ASP A 692 43.26 0.57 5.76
N ALA A 693 42.16 0.70 5.03
CA ALA A 693 41.61 -0.35 4.20
C ALA A 693 42.55 -0.74 3.06
N ILE A 694 43.05 0.23 2.27
CA ILE A 694 43.94 -0.08 1.09
C ILE A 694 45.30 -0.56 1.57
N VAL A 695 45.89 0.04 2.62
CA VAL A 695 47.17 -0.41 3.16
C VAL A 695 47.05 -1.79 3.77
N GLY A 696 45.97 -2.07 4.50
CA GLY A 696 45.70 -3.41 5.07
C GLY A 696 45.54 -4.50 4.00
N GLU A 697 44.99 -4.16 2.83
CA GLU A 697 44.85 -5.06 1.68
C GLU A 697 46.22 -5.30 1.00
N CYS A 698 46.98 -4.23 0.75
CA CYS A 698 48.20 -4.26 -0.03
C CYS A 698 49.47 -4.63 0.79
N CYS A 699 49.42 -4.39 2.13
CA CYS A 699 50.53 -4.65 3.05
C CYS A 699 50.06 -5.59 4.18
N PRO A 700 49.77 -6.88 3.91
CA PRO A 700 49.28 -7.78 4.96
C PRO A 700 50.34 -7.94 6.07
N GLY A 701 49.96 -7.79 7.35
CA GLY A 701 50.86 -7.77 8.51
C GLY A 701 51.73 -9.02 8.75
N ASN A 702 51.58 -10.06 7.94
CA ASN A 702 52.38 -11.31 7.98
C ASN A 702 53.34 -11.43 6.79
N SER A 703 53.44 -10.44 5.89
CA SER A 703 54.30 -10.42 4.71
C SER A 703 55.51 -9.54 4.94
N ALA A 704 56.65 -9.90 4.29
CA ALA A 704 57.81 -9.03 4.26
C ALA A 704 57.55 -7.80 3.36
N SER A 705 58.18 -6.67 3.62
CA SER A 705 57.96 -5.45 2.83
C SER A 705 58.23 -5.61 1.31
N ASP A 706 59.10 -6.56 0.93
CA ASP A 706 59.34 -6.91 -0.46
C ASP A 706 58.16 -7.58 -1.18
N ASP A 707 57.19 -8.12 -0.40
CA ASP A 707 55.97 -8.79 -0.90
C ASP A 707 54.74 -7.86 -0.94
N TRP A 708 54.91 -6.58 -0.55
CA TRP A 708 53.83 -5.61 -0.57
C TRP A 708 53.50 -5.14 -1.98
N ASP A 709 52.23 -4.97 -2.29
CA ASP A 709 51.75 -4.37 -3.54
C ASP A 709 51.77 -2.84 -3.48
N VAL A 710 52.96 -2.26 -3.32
CA VAL A 710 53.19 -0.80 -3.26
C VAL A 710 52.65 -0.08 -4.50
N ARG A 711 52.64 -0.79 -5.67
CA ARG A 711 52.13 -0.21 -6.91
C ARG A 711 50.63 -0.03 -6.88
N ALA A 712 49.89 -0.92 -6.25
CA ALA A 712 48.45 -0.77 -6.06
C ALA A 712 48.15 0.45 -5.21
N ILE A 713 48.91 0.71 -4.14
CA ILE A 713 48.77 1.91 -3.30
C ILE A 713 49.03 3.19 -4.10
N ASP A 714 50.13 3.25 -4.89
CA ASP A 714 50.46 4.39 -5.74
C ASP A 714 49.32 4.67 -6.76
N LEU A 715 48.82 3.63 -7.41
CA LEU A 715 47.70 3.73 -8.35
C LEU A 715 46.41 4.16 -7.69
N TRP A 716 46.14 3.67 -6.49
CA TRP A 716 44.94 4.06 -5.73
C TRP A 716 45.03 5.55 -5.33
N ALA A 717 46.16 6.00 -4.80
CA ALA A 717 46.41 7.41 -4.44
C ALA A 717 46.26 8.35 -5.66
N ALA A 718 46.82 7.96 -6.80
CA ALA A 718 46.66 8.70 -8.06
C ALA A 718 45.21 8.70 -8.54
N ASN A 719 44.49 7.62 -8.34
CA ASN A 719 43.09 7.50 -8.68
C ASN A 719 42.19 8.34 -7.74
N MET A 720 42.54 8.45 -6.46
CA MET A 720 41.79 9.31 -5.50
C MET A 720 42.00 10.79 -5.77
N THR A 721 43.23 11.21 -6.05
CA THR A 721 43.61 12.63 -6.13
C THR A 721 43.65 13.21 -7.55
N GLY A 722 43.79 12.36 -8.56
CA GLY A 722 44.01 12.79 -9.94
C GLY A 722 45.45 13.24 -10.23
N CYS A 723 46.37 13.15 -9.27
CA CYS A 723 47.81 13.45 -9.45
C CYS A 723 48.73 12.27 -9.07
N ASN A 724 49.92 12.22 -9.61
CA ASN A 724 50.91 11.14 -9.37
C ASN A 724 52.02 11.60 -8.42
N ASP A 725 51.73 12.47 -7.46
CA ASP A 725 52.75 13.09 -6.61
C ASP A 725 53.12 12.21 -5.41
N PHE A 726 52.25 11.29 -5.02
CA PHE A 726 52.48 10.30 -3.99
C PHE A 726 53.18 9.04 -4.59
N SER A 727 54.15 8.49 -3.89
CA SER A 727 54.74 7.16 -4.16
C SER A 727 55.32 6.56 -2.89
N VAL A 728 54.95 5.34 -2.58
CA VAL A 728 55.45 4.59 -1.43
C VAL A 728 56.98 4.45 -1.46
N ALA A 729 57.57 4.34 -2.66
CA ALA A 729 59.06 4.28 -2.81
C ALA A 729 59.81 5.54 -2.32
N LYS A 730 59.12 6.64 -2.05
CA LYS A 730 59.65 7.89 -1.49
C LYS A 730 59.42 8.03 0.01
N VAL A 731 58.69 7.11 0.58
CA VAL A 731 58.36 7.08 2.02
C VAL A 731 59.39 6.26 2.74
N ASP A 732 59.91 6.76 3.84
CA ASP A 732 60.78 5.96 4.74
C ASP A 732 59.85 5.15 5.64
N HIS A 733 59.52 3.93 5.21
CA HIS A 733 58.53 3.10 5.88
C HIS A 733 59.16 2.14 6.91
N GLU A 734 60.48 2.06 7.07
CA GLU A 734 61.16 1.21 8.04
C GLU A 734 60.60 -0.23 8.11
N ASP A 735 60.09 -0.77 6.99
CA ASP A 735 59.37 -2.04 6.88
C ASP A 735 58.08 -2.15 7.73
N GLU A 736 57.47 -1.03 8.12
CA GLU A 736 56.21 -0.96 8.86
C GLU A 736 55.11 -0.40 7.97
N ALA A 737 54.01 -1.14 7.82
CA ALA A 737 52.83 -0.72 7.03
C ALA A 737 52.17 0.54 7.61
N GLU A 738 52.27 0.75 8.93
CA GLU A 738 51.73 1.92 9.63
C GLU A 738 52.40 3.22 9.12
N ASN A 739 53.66 3.23 8.84
CA ASN A 739 54.35 4.41 8.31
C ASN A 739 53.91 4.76 6.87
N VAL A 740 53.57 3.75 6.07
CA VAL A 740 52.97 3.96 4.76
C VAL A 740 51.56 4.56 4.89
N ALA A 741 50.76 4.03 5.83
CA ALA A 741 49.42 4.55 6.09
C ALA A 741 49.47 6.00 6.59
N GLU A 742 50.39 6.34 7.51
CA GLU A 742 50.53 7.71 8.03
C GLU A 742 50.95 8.70 6.93
N ALA A 743 51.93 8.35 6.11
CA ALA A 743 52.37 9.19 4.99
C ALA A 743 51.29 9.39 3.92
N LEU A 744 50.51 8.35 3.62
CA LEU A 744 49.39 8.45 2.69
C LEU A 744 48.22 9.30 3.27
N ASN A 745 47.93 9.12 4.52
CA ASN A 745 46.93 9.91 5.23
C ASN A 745 47.29 11.40 5.25
N ASP A 746 48.55 11.74 5.58
CA ASP A 746 49.03 13.09 5.58
C ASP A 746 49.00 13.72 4.18
N PHE A 747 49.33 12.98 3.16
CA PHE A 747 49.23 13.44 1.78
C PHE A 747 47.81 13.76 1.34
N LEU A 748 46.86 12.87 1.60
CA LEU A 748 45.45 13.11 1.25
C LEU A 748 44.83 14.25 2.06
N THR A 749 45.16 14.32 3.34
CA THR A 749 44.70 15.41 4.24
C THR A 749 45.25 16.76 3.75
N TRP A 750 46.54 16.82 3.37
CA TRP A 750 47.13 18.03 2.82
C TRP A 750 46.43 18.51 1.54
N ILE A 751 46.10 17.57 0.61
CA ILE A 751 45.33 17.95 -0.60
C ILE A 751 43.97 18.51 -0.25
N TYR A 752 43.29 17.90 0.71
CA TYR A 752 41.97 18.36 1.16
C TYR A 752 42.06 19.78 1.79
N GLU A 753 43.04 20.01 2.66
CA GLU A 753 43.24 21.29 3.32
C GLU A 753 43.56 22.41 2.32
N GLN A 754 44.42 22.15 1.32
CA GLN A 754 44.70 23.08 0.26
C GLN A 754 43.46 23.52 -0.53
N LYS A 755 42.57 22.57 -0.80
CA LYS A 755 41.30 22.86 -1.48
C LYS A 755 40.31 23.60 -0.56
N SER A 756 40.27 23.25 0.71
CA SER A 756 39.43 23.93 1.72
C SER A 756 39.87 25.40 1.92
N GLU A 757 41.18 25.66 1.94
CA GLU A 757 41.72 27.03 2.02
C GLU A 757 41.36 27.84 0.78
N GLN A 758 41.45 27.25 -0.41
CA GLN A 758 41.13 27.95 -1.67
C GLN A 758 39.65 28.32 -1.80
N LEU A 759 38.75 27.47 -1.34
CA LEU A 759 37.31 27.67 -1.44
C LEU A 759 36.72 28.47 -0.28
N GLY A 760 37.37 28.44 0.88
CA GLY A 760 36.84 28.91 2.14
C GLY A 760 35.92 27.87 2.81
N HIS A 761 35.99 27.84 4.14
CA HIS A 761 35.38 26.81 4.99
C HIS A 761 33.87 26.66 4.76
N ASP A 762 33.11 27.73 4.72
CA ASP A 762 31.63 27.69 4.57
C ASP A 762 31.19 27.09 3.22
N LEU A 763 31.91 27.44 2.14
CA LEU A 763 31.60 26.88 0.80
C LEU A 763 31.98 25.39 0.73
N MET A 764 33.11 25.04 1.35
CA MET A 764 33.59 23.68 1.40
C MET A 764 32.63 22.76 2.18
N GLU A 765 32.11 23.24 3.33
CA GLU A 765 31.11 22.51 4.11
C GLU A 765 29.83 22.25 3.29
N ASN A 766 29.27 23.30 2.67
CA ASN A 766 28.08 23.15 1.84
C ASN A 766 28.28 22.22 0.66
N LEU A 767 29.46 22.31 0.00
CA LEU A 767 29.79 21.47 -1.14
C LEU A 767 29.97 20.02 -0.73
N SER A 768 30.68 19.79 0.37
CA SER A 768 30.90 18.45 0.96
C SER A 768 29.57 17.78 1.30
N ALA A 769 28.64 18.52 1.94
CA ALA A 769 27.29 18.01 2.25
C ALA A 769 26.51 17.65 0.97
N GLN A 770 26.51 18.52 -0.05
CA GLN A 770 25.79 18.26 -1.30
C GLN A 770 26.38 17.09 -2.10
N VAL A 771 27.72 16.98 -2.14
CA VAL A 771 28.40 15.86 -2.81
C VAL A 771 28.02 14.55 -2.11
N MET A 772 28.09 14.50 -0.79
CA MET A 772 27.74 13.30 -0.03
C MET A 772 26.29 12.90 -0.21
N LEU A 773 25.33 13.82 -0.11
CA LEU A 773 23.90 13.55 -0.35
C LEU A 773 23.68 12.95 -1.74
N ARG A 774 24.33 13.53 -2.78
CA ARG A 774 24.17 13.04 -4.14
C ARG A 774 24.74 11.62 -4.32
N ILE A 775 25.85 11.33 -3.70
CA ILE A 775 26.47 9.99 -3.76
C ILE A 775 25.62 8.98 -3.00
N ILE A 776 25.14 9.33 -1.79
CA ILE A 776 24.20 8.49 -1.04
C ILE A 776 22.99 8.14 -1.92
N ASP A 777 22.33 9.15 -2.50
CA ASP A 777 21.13 8.94 -3.32
C ASP A 777 21.43 8.04 -4.54
N THR A 778 22.53 8.29 -5.25
CA THR A 778 22.90 7.51 -6.43
C THR A 778 23.21 6.06 -6.08
N ARG A 779 24.03 5.84 -5.04
CA ARG A 779 24.44 4.49 -4.62
C ARG A 779 23.29 3.71 -4.00
N TRP A 780 22.43 4.39 -3.22
CA TRP A 780 21.27 3.77 -2.63
C TRP A 780 20.25 3.29 -3.68
N MET A 781 19.97 4.11 -4.71
CA MET A 781 19.10 3.71 -5.82
C MET A 781 19.66 2.51 -6.60
N ALA A 782 20.97 2.46 -6.84
CA ALA A 782 21.61 1.32 -7.47
C ALA A 782 21.50 0.06 -6.59
N HIS A 783 21.71 0.20 -5.29
CA HIS A 783 21.57 -0.90 -4.33
C HIS A 783 20.14 -1.43 -4.22
N LEU A 784 19.11 -0.58 -4.25
CA LEU A 784 17.72 -1.03 -4.30
C LEU A 784 17.46 -1.93 -5.51
N GLN A 785 18.01 -1.57 -6.65
CA GLN A 785 17.88 -2.37 -7.87
C GLN A 785 18.62 -3.71 -7.76
N GLU A 786 19.85 -3.71 -7.21
CA GLU A 786 20.62 -4.92 -6.95
C GLU A 786 19.87 -5.88 -6.01
N MET A 787 19.27 -5.34 -4.96
CA MET A 787 18.49 -6.12 -4.00
C MET A 787 17.19 -6.68 -4.60
N ASP A 788 16.53 -5.96 -5.50
CA ASP A 788 15.37 -6.47 -6.23
C ASP A 788 15.75 -7.66 -7.12
N TYR A 789 16.89 -7.60 -7.81
CA TYR A 789 17.41 -8.72 -8.59
C TYR A 789 17.80 -9.91 -7.70
N LEU A 790 18.50 -9.65 -6.60
CA LEU A 790 18.85 -10.69 -5.63
C LEU A 790 17.61 -11.43 -5.12
N LYS A 791 16.56 -10.69 -4.74
CA LYS A 791 15.28 -11.24 -4.26
C LYS A 791 14.62 -12.14 -5.31
N THR A 792 14.66 -11.74 -6.57
CA THR A 792 14.06 -12.52 -7.66
C THR A 792 14.81 -13.83 -7.89
N GLY A 793 16.14 -13.83 -7.79
CA GLY A 793 16.99 -14.99 -8.05
C GLY A 793 17.18 -15.94 -6.88
N ILE A 794 17.03 -15.45 -5.64
CA ILE A 794 17.42 -16.20 -4.42
C ILE A 794 16.59 -17.48 -4.20
N GLY A 795 15.34 -17.51 -4.70
CA GLY A 795 14.46 -18.68 -4.60
C GLY A 795 15.04 -19.95 -5.24
N LEU A 796 15.91 -19.80 -6.23
CA LEU A 796 16.60 -20.92 -6.89
C LEU A 796 17.60 -21.64 -5.96
N ARG A 797 18.07 -20.98 -4.90
CA ARG A 797 18.97 -21.59 -3.89
C ARG A 797 18.28 -22.71 -3.08
N ALA A 798 16.91 -22.74 -3.05
CA ALA A 798 16.17 -23.83 -2.44
C ALA A 798 16.45 -25.18 -3.09
N PHE A 799 16.75 -25.24 -4.37
CA PHE A 799 17.14 -26.48 -5.05
C PHE A 799 18.45 -27.06 -4.52
N GLY A 800 19.34 -26.20 -4.00
CA GLY A 800 20.56 -26.59 -3.31
C GLY A 800 20.40 -26.95 -1.83
N GLN A 801 19.15 -27.11 -1.34
CA GLN A 801 18.79 -27.36 0.07
C GLN A 801 19.27 -26.26 1.04
N ARG A 802 19.43 -25.03 0.54
CA ARG A 802 19.73 -23.84 1.35
C ARG A 802 18.44 -23.06 1.59
N ASP A 803 18.32 -22.47 2.78
CA ASP A 803 17.18 -21.59 3.09
C ASP A 803 17.36 -20.26 2.33
N PRO A 804 16.43 -19.93 1.39
CA PRO A 804 16.56 -18.71 0.60
C PRO A 804 16.63 -17.43 1.43
N LEU A 805 15.93 -17.37 2.56
CA LEU A 805 15.92 -16.18 3.42
C LEU A 805 17.26 -15.99 4.13
N VAL A 806 17.91 -17.08 4.54
CA VAL A 806 19.24 -17.01 5.17
C VAL A 806 20.30 -16.58 4.16
N GLU A 807 20.26 -17.16 2.95
CA GLU A 807 21.16 -16.76 1.86
C GLU A 807 20.94 -15.29 1.47
N TYR A 808 19.68 -14.86 1.36
CA TYR A 808 19.35 -13.47 1.09
C TYR A 808 19.93 -12.51 2.15
N LYS A 809 19.81 -12.84 3.44
CA LYS A 809 20.37 -12.02 4.53
C LYS A 809 21.88 -11.90 4.42
N ASN A 810 22.58 -12.99 4.09
CA ASN A 810 24.03 -13.00 3.97
C ASN A 810 24.52 -12.18 2.75
N GLU A 811 23.90 -12.40 1.60
CA GLU A 811 24.24 -11.67 0.37
C GLU A 811 23.90 -10.18 0.48
N ALA A 812 22.73 -9.86 1.07
CA ALA A 812 22.31 -8.49 1.35
C ALA A 812 23.25 -7.74 2.30
N TYR A 813 23.80 -8.44 3.31
CA TYR A 813 24.80 -7.85 4.22
C TYR A 813 26.09 -7.51 3.48
N ASN A 814 26.58 -8.42 2.67
CA ASN A 814 27.81 -8.19 1.86
C ASN A 814 27.60 -7.04 0.85
N ALA A 815 26.46 -7.03 0.16
CA ALA A 815 26.11 -5.96 -0.78
C ALA A 815 26.04 -4.59 -0.09
N PHE A 816 25.50 -4.54 1.13
CA PHE A 816 25.42 -3.30 1.91
C PHE A 816 26.78 -2.82 2.41
N GLN A 817 27.66 -3.72 2.80
CA GLN A 817 29.05 -3.37 3.14
C GLN A 817 29.78 -2.79 1.93
N ASN A 818 29.65 -3.42 0.76
CA ASN A 818 30.21 -2.90 -0.49
C ASN A 818 29.64 -1.52 -0.86
N LEU A 819 28.32 -1.32 -0.64
CA LEU A 819 27.67 -0.03 -0.82
C LEU A 819 28.35 1.05 0.02
N THR A 820 28.49 0.80 1.34
CA THR A 820 29.03 1.79 2.29
C THR A 820 30.48 2.12 1.99
N SER A 821 31.32 1.12 1.71
CA SER A 821 32.73 1.35 1.34
C SER A 821 32.82 2.16 0.04
N SER A 822 32.13 1.74 -1.02
CA SER A 822 32.16 2.45 -2.31
C SER A 822 31.56 3.86 -2.24
N MET A 823 30.64 4.11 -1.34
CA MET A 823 30.05 5.43 -1.11
C MET A 823 31.11 6.43 -0.56
N TYR A 824 31.88 6.03 0.41
CA TYR A 824 32.94 6.86 0.98
C TYR A 824 34.12 7.02 0.02
N ASP A 825 34.48 5.98 -0.73
CA ASP A 825 35.49 6.06 -1.78
C ASP A 825 35.14 7.06 -2.89
N ASP A 826 33.90 7.01 -3.38
CA ASP A 826 33.41 7.95 -4.39
C ASP A 826 33.35 9.38 -3.84
N TYR A 827 33.01 9.53 -2.57
CA TYR A 827 32.99 10.81 -1.89
C TYR A 827 34.37 11.43 -1.84
N LEU A 828 35.36 10.71 -1.32
CA LEU A 828 36.76 11.17 -1.27
C LEU A 828 37.28 11.46 -2.67
N ARG A 829 37.08 10.56 -3.62
CA ARG A 829 37.51 10.74 -5.01
C ARG A 829 36.94 11.99 -5.64
N THR A 830 35.63 12.25 -5.41
CA THR A 830 34.98 13.44 -5.94
C THR A 830 35.51 14.70 -5.31
N LEU A 831 35.71 14.71 -3.99
CA LEU A 831 36.16 15.86 -3.23
C LEU A 831 37.63 16.21 -3.53
N LEU A 832 38.53 15.19 -3.55
CA LEU A 832 39.94 15.34 -3.80
C LEU A 832 40.27 15.69 -5.27
N ARG A 833 39.36 15.43 -6.22
CA ARG A 833 39.49 15.80 -7.64
C ARG A 833 38.81 17.10 -8.02
N LEU A 834 38.10 17.78 -7.12
CA LEU A 834 37.45 19.03 -7.42
C LEU A 834 38.42 20.06 -8.01
N GLU A 835 38.12 20.52 -9.23
CA GLU A 835 38.81 21.62 -9.88
C GLU A 835 37.99 22.88 -9.83
N ILE A 836 38.57 23.97 -9.36
CA ILE A 836 37.90 25.25 -9.28
C ILE A 836 38.09 25.98 -10.61
N ALA A 837 37.08 25.88 -11.50
CA ALA A 837 37.08 26.71 -12.71
C ALA A 837 36.74 28.15 -12.31
N ALA A 838 37.76 29.01 -12.18
CA ALA A 838 37.53 30.42 -12.10
C ALA A 838 36.86 30.91 -13.38
N LYS A 839 35.61 31.36 -13.29
CA LYS A 839 34.93 32.00 -14.40
C LYS A 839 35.76 33.22 -14.79
N PRO A 840 36.30 33.33 -16.04
CA PRO A 840 37.09 34.48 -16.42
C PRO A 840 36.26 35.75 -16.19
N ALA A 841 36.76 36.70 -15.43
CA ALA A 841 36.16 38.01 -15.28
C ALA A 841 36.00 38.61 -16.69
N ALA A 842 34.79 38.91 -17.08
CA ALA A 842 34.52 39.62 -18.33
C ALA A 842 35.16 41.01 -18.22
N GLU A 843 36.35 41.20 -18.79
CA GLU A 843 36.94 42.49 -19.02
C GLU A 843 36.06 43.28 -19.98
N GLY A 844 35.50 44.38 -19.51
CA GLY A 844 34.92 45.43 -20.34
C GLY A 844 33.41 45.61 -20.31
N ALA A 845 32.90 46.18 -19.22
CA ALA A 845 31.64 46.95 -19.27
C ALA A 845 31.81 48.26 -18.48
N PRO A 846 31.39 49.43 -19.02
CA PRO A 846 31.60 50.71 -18.37
C PRO A 846 30.77 50.92 -17.10
N ALA A 847 31.37 51.51 -16.09
CA ALA A 847 30.74 51.89 -14.83
C ALA A 847 29.59 52.86 -15.06
N GLY A 848 28.37 52.43 -14.68
CA GLY A 848 27.27 53.40 -14.59
C GLY A 848 25.90 52.72 -14.77
N ALA A 849 25.37 52.11 -13.69
CA ALA A 849 23.96 52.07 -13.34
C ALA A 849 23.74 51.05 -12.22
N GLY A 850 23.04 51.47 -11.18
CA GLY A 850 22.48 50.83 -10.01
C GLY A 850 22.74 49.33 -9.75
N ARG A 851 23.21 49.03 -8.56
CA ARG A 851 23.26 47.68 -7.99
C ARG A 851 21.90 47.00 -8.16
N PRO A 852 21.79 45.93 -8.91
CA PRO A 852 20.68 44.99 -8.72
C PRO A 852 20.96 44.16 -7.45
N ALA A 853 19.94 43.99 -6.66
CA ALA A 853 19.92 43.03 -5.56
C ALA A 853 20.38 41.63 -6.04
N PRO A 854 20.99 40.78 -5.16
CA PRO A 854 21.39 39.46 -5.55
C PRO A 854 20.15 38.74 -6.10
N ALA A 855 20.23 38.38 -7.36
CA ALA A 855 19.22 37.55 -7.98
C ALA A 855 19.12 36.26 -7.15
N ALA A 856 17.95 36.01 -6.60
CA ALA A 856 17.59 34.71 -6.10
C ALA A 856 17.98 33.67 -7.17
N LEU A 857 18.78 32.68 -6.78
CA LEU A 857 19.03 31.51 -7.59
C LEU A 857 17.64 30.97 -7.96
N ALA A 858 17.27 31.11 -9.22
CA ALA A 858 16.05 30.52 -9.73
C ALA A 858 16.02 29.06 -9.25
N GLU A 859 14.94 28.66 -8.60
CA GLU A 859 14.62 27.29 -8.31
C GLU A 859 14.70 26.50 -9.63
N GLN A 860 15.83 25.86 -9.85
CA GLN A 860 15.88 24.82 -10.85
C GLN A 860 15.09 23.66 -10.23
N GLU A 861 13.87 23.48 -10.71
CA GLU A 861 13.12 22.25 -10.45
C GLU A 861 14.03 21.06 -10.76
N ASP A 862 14.22 20.20 -9.79
CA ASP A 862 15.00 18.98 -9.91
C ASP A 862 14.51 18.20 -11.16
N PRO A 863 15.39 17.89 -12.13
CA PRO A 863 14.99 17.16 -13.34
C PRO A 863 14.33 15.82 -13.05
N LEU A 864 14.57 15.23 -11.88
CA LEU A 864 13.97 13.98 -11.41
C LEU A 864 12.48 14.16 -11.06
N SER A 865 12.05 15.34 -10.61
CA SER A 865 10.68 15.57 -10.14
C SER A 865 9.62 15.52 -11.25
N ARG A 866 9.99 15.71 -12.52
CA ARG A 866 9.05 15.73 -13.67
C ARG A 866 8.66 14.35 -14.22
N LYS A 867 9.32 13.28 -13.81
CA LYS A 867 9.15 11.93 -14.37
C LYS A 867 8.92 10.82 -13.33
N MET A 868 8.59 11.18 -12.08
CA MET A 868 8.33 10.16 -11.05
C MET A 868 6.97 9.53 -11.25
N SER A 869 6.89 8.20 -11.11
CA SER A 869 5.66 7.44 -11.00
C SER A 869 5.56 6.83 -9.60
N TYR A 870 4.33 6.75 -9.09
CA TYR A 870 4.02 6.25 -7.76
C TYR A 870 3.21 4.96 -7.91
N SER A 871 3.50 3.95 -7.12
CA SER A 871 2.76 2.70 -7.11
C SER A 871 2.33 2.37 -5.68
N ALA A 872 1.02 2.35 -5.49
CA ALA A 872 0.34 1.88 -4.28
C ALA A 872 -0.82 0.97 -4.69
N PRO A 873 -1.32 0.10 -3.80
CA PRO A 873 -2.41 -0.84 -4.12
C PRO A 873 -3.67 -0.19 -4.69
N GLU A 874 -4.03 1.01 -4.25
CA GLU A 874 -5.21 1.74 -4.73
C GLU A 874 -5.00 2.51 -6.05
N GLN A 875 -3.81 3.03 -6.31
CA GLN A 875 -3.54 3.89 -7.48
C GLN A 875 -3.56 3.13 -8.81
N ALA A 876 -3.38 1.81 -8.78
CA ALA A 876 -3.52 0.98 -9.99
C ALA A 876 -4.92 1.03 -10.61
N LEU A 877 -5.95 1.45 -9.84
CA LEU A 877 -7.34 1.62 -10.31
C LEU A 877 -7.66 3.06 -10.77
N GLU A 878 -6.95 4.08 -10.24
CA GLU A 878 -7.24 5.50 -10.57
C GLU A 878 -6.50 6.03 -11.80
N GLU A 879 -5.26 5.61 -12.07
CA GLU A 879 -4.50 6.11 -13.23
C GLU A 879 -5.16 5.82 -14.59
N SER A 880 -6.00 4.78 -14.68
CA SER A 880 -6.77 4.48 -15.90
C SER A 880 -7.85 5.51 -16.19
N SER A 881 -8.31 6.31 -15.21
CA SER A 881 -9.41 7.26 -15.34
C SER A 881 -8.98 8.70 -15.68
N ILE A 882 -7.78 9.10 -15.24
CA ILE A 882 -7.30 10.50 -15.40
C ILE A 882 -6.74 10.75 -16.82
N ARG A 883 -6.05 9.79 -17.42
CA ARG A 883 -5.50 9.94 -18.78
C ARG A 883 -6.58 10.03 -19.88
N GLY A 884 -7.77 9.49 -19.63
CA GLY A 884 -8.91 9.59 -20.56
C GLY A 884 -9.51 11.00 -20.66
N ARG A 885 -9.41 11.84 -19.62
CA ARG A 885 -9.95 13.21 -19.60
C ARG A 885 -9.03 14.24 -20.25
N LEU A 886 -7.73 14.14 -20.12
CA LEU A 886 -6.78 15.09 -20.68
C LEU A 886 -6.66 15.05 -22.22
N ARG A 887 -7.06 13.96 -22.88
CA ARG A 887 -7.11 13.89 -24.35
C ARG A 887 -8.38 14.47 -24.97
N ARG A 888 -9.46 14.71 -24.21
CA ARG A 888 -10.70 15.32 -24.75
C ARG A 888 -10.70 16.85 -24.77
N SER A 889 -9.83 17.51 -24.02
CA SER A 889 -9.79 18.98 -23.93
C SER A 889 -8.87 19.69 -24.94
N ARG A 890 -8.18 18.95 -25.83
CA ARG A 890 -7.32 19.55 -26.87
C ARG A 890 -7.76 19.16 -28.30
N ARG A 891 -9.02 19.33 -28.63
CA ARG A 891 -9.46 19.45 -30.06
C ARG A 891 -9.93 20.87 -30.30
N ALA A 892 -9.05 21.67 -30.92
CA ALA A 892 -9.38 22.94 -31.51
C ALA A 892 -10.37 22.75 -32.67
N PRO A 893 -11.29 23.69 -32.94
CA PRO A 893 -12.27 23.54 -33.98
C PRO A 893 -11.63 23.71 -35.37
N ALA A 894 -11.96 22.78 -36.28
CA ALA A 894 -11.59 22.85 -37.68
C ALA A 894 -12.46 23.84 -38.45
N PRO A 895 -11.94 24.53 -39.46
CA PRO A 895 -12.69 25.54 -40.21
C PRO A 895 -13.70 24.89 -41.17
N ARG A 896 -14.85 25.56 -41.28
CA ARG A 896 -15.94 25.27 -42.22
C ARG A 896 -15.52 25.56 -43.67
N GLY A 897 -15.91 24.67 -44.58
CA GLY A 897 -16.19 25.06 -45.97
C GLY A 897 -15.80 24.04 -47.01
N ARG A 898 -16.71 23.28 -47.59
CA ARG A 898 -17.29 23.34 -48.94
C ARG A 898 -18.03 22.06 -49.32
N GLN A 899 -19.13 22.26 -49.96
CA GLN A 899 -20.17 21.34 -50.45
C GLN A 899 -19.72 20.37 -51.56
N ALA A 900 -20.26 19.16 -51.49
CA ALA A 900 -20.90 18.27 -52.47
C ALA A 900 -20.31 18.07 -53.89
N PRO A 901 -20.58 16.98 -54.61
CA PRO A 901 -21.90 16.42 -54.85
C PRO A 901 -22.06 14.89 -54.85
N ASP A 902 -23.33 14.48 -54.80
CA ASP A 902 -23.93 13.21 -55.11
C ASP A 902 -23.40 12.42 -56.32
N LEU A 903 -23.40 11.09 -56.21
CA LEU A 903 -23.76 10.21 -57.34
C LEU A 903 -24.25 8.83 -56.86
N ARG A 904 -25.31 8.41 -57.48
CA ARG A 904 -26.23 7.30 -57.26
C ARG A 904 -25.71 5.96 -57.79
N GLN A 905 -26.28 4.92 -57.19
CA GLN A 905 -26.79 3.65 -57.80
C GLN A 905 -25.84 2.56 -58.25
N GLY A 906 -26.17 1.37 -57.80
CA GLY A 906 -25.74 0.09 -58.40
C GLY A 906 -26.19 -1.14 -57.64
N GLN A 907 -27.26 -1.73 -58.06
CA GLN A 907 -27.88 -2.97 -57.62
C GLN A 907 -27.01 -4.22 -57.85
N GLY A 908 -27.22 -5.29 -57.07
CA GLY A 908 -26.80 -6.61 -57.49
C GLY A 908 -26.91 -7.70 -56.41
N ARG A 909 -27.78 -8.62 -56.61
CA ARG A 909 -28.37 -9.73 -55.87
C ARG A 909 -27.43 -10.92 -55.65
N PRO A 910 -27.90 -12.05 -55.01
CA PRO A 910 -27.25 -12.86 -54.01
C PRO A 910 -26.83 -14.28 -54.47
N LEU A 911 -26.01 -14.98 -53.73
CA LEU A 911 -25.86 -16.43 -53.90
C LEU A 911 -25.42 -17.20 -52.61
N ARG A 912 -26.40 -17.99 -52.22
CA ARG A 912 -26.38 -19.41 -51.80
C ARG A 912 -25.60 -19.87 -50.57
N GLN A 913 -26.41 -20.36 -49.66
CA GLN A 913 -26.22 -21.30 -48.58
C GLN A 913 -25.53 -22.59 -49.00
N ARG A 914 -24.66 -23.18 -48.15
CA ARG A 914 -24.47 -24.64 -48.01
C ARG A 914 -24.36 -24.98 -46.53
N GLY A 915 -25.14 -25.99 -46.15
CA GLY A 915 -25.36 -26.48 -44.81
C GLY A 915 -24.29 -27.49 -44.30
N PRO A 916 -24.49 -28.01 -43.09
CA PRO A 916 -23.45 -28.58 -42.22
C PRO A 916 -23.20 -30.08 -42.48
N GLN A 917 -21.93 -30.49 -42.33
CA GLN A 917 -21.54 -31.90 -42.24
C GLN A 917 -21.29 -32.31 -40.79
N ARG A 918 -21.83 -33.46 -40.45
CA ARG A 918 -21.73 -34.16 -39.14
C ARG A 918 -20.33 -34.79 -38.92
N PRO A 919 -19.89 -34.99 -37.69
CA PRO A 919 -18.65 -35.69 -37.39
C PRO A 919 -18.83 -37.19 -37.20
N VAL A 920 -17.78 -37.94 -37.54
CA VAL A 920 -17.63 -39.39 -37.40
C VAL A 920 -16.94 -39.70 -36.06
N PRO A 921 -17.29 -40.78 -35.35
CA PRO A 921 -16.71 -41.14 -34.07
C PRO A 921 -15.48 -42.02 -34.21
N LEU A 922 -14.39 -41.66 -33.51
CA LEU A 922 -13.24 -42.56 -33.36
C LEU A 922 -13.27 -43.20 -31.96
N ARG A 923 -13.31 -44.52 -31.98
CA ARG A 923 -13.09 -45.39 -30.81
C ARG A 923 -11.59 -45.43 -30.50
N LEU A 924 -11.22 -45.20 -29.22
CA LEU A 924 -9.93 -45.59 -28.70
C LEU A 924 -10.10 -46.66 -27.60
N ARG A 925 -9.33 -47.73 -27.76
CA ARG A 925 -9.22 -48.87 -26.83
C ARG A 925 -8.40 -48.44 -25.62
N GLN A 926 -8.88 -48.87 -24.45
CA GLN A 926 -8.11 -48.89 -23.20
C GLN A 926 -7.15 -50.09 -23.25
N GLU A 927 -5.89 -49.83 -22.92
CA GLU A 927 -4.98 -50.83 -22.36
C GLU A 927 -4.55 -50.35 -20.97
N VAL A 928 -4.86 -51.20 -20.00
CA VAL A 928 -4.54 -51.09 -18.59
C VAL A 928 -3.13 -51.67 -18.42
N GLN A 929 -2.21 -50.92 -17.84
CA GLN A 929 -1.01 -51.50 -17.23
C GLN A 929 -0.96 -51.10 -15.75
N GLU A 930 -1.05 -52.10 -14.91
CA GLU A 930 -0.84 -52.09 -13.48
C GLU A 930 0.65 -51.82 -13.15
N VAL A 931 0.93 -51.00 -12.20
CA VAL A 931 2.23 -50.85 -11.54
C VAL A 931 2.03 -50.89 -10.02
N PRO A 932 2.86 -51.64 -9.27
CA PRO A 932 2.55 -52.07 -7.89
C PRO A 932 2.87 -51.05 -6.83
N ARG A 933 2.12 -51.18 -5.73
CA ARG A 933 2.28 -50.41 -4.48
C ARG A 933 3.58 -50.78 -3.73
N PRO A 934 4.26 -49.86 -3.06
CA PRO A 934 5.14 -50.22 -1.98
C PRO A 934 4.41 -50.17 -0.61
N GLU A 935 4.69 -51.14 0.20
CA GLU A 935 4.24 -51.33 1.58
C GLU A 935 4.87 -50.38 2.57
N PRO A 936 4.29 -50.19 3.79
CA PRO A 936 4.73 -49.22 4.76
C PRO A 936 5.84 -49.76 5.67
N LEU A 937 6.86 -48.96 5.94
CA LEU A 937 7.87 -49.27 6.93
C LEU A 937 7.55 -48.64 8.30
N MET A 938 7.65 -49.49 9.28
CA MET A 938 7.42 -49.36 10.70
C MET A 938 8.34 -48.34 11.41
N HIS A 939 7.76 -47.85 12.51
CA HIS A 939 8.38 -47.25 13.68
C HIS A 939 9.81 -47.67 14.04
N THR A 940 10.63 -46.69 14.43
CA THR A 940 11.57 -46.89 15.54
C THR A 940 11.69 -45.60 16.36
N GLN A 941 11.21 -45.66 17.63
CA GLN A 941 11.61 -44.81 18.72
C GLN A 941 13.05 -45.13 19.12
N LEU A 942 13.77 -44.13 19.62
CA LEU A 942 14.83 -44.23 20.64
C LEU A 942 15.43 -42.84 20.87
N TRP A 943 15.15 -42.28 21.98
CA TRP A 943 15.84 -42.15 23.29
C TRP A 943 16.61 -40.85 23.46
N LEU A 944 16.19 -40.17 24.51
CA LEU A 944 16.81 -39.09 25.25
C LEU A 944 18.23 -39.49 25.75
N SER A 945 19.14 -38.53 25.83
CA SER A 945 20.04 -38.43 27.00
C SER A 945 20.49 -36.99 27.25
N GLU A 946 20.32 -36.63 28.50
CA GLU A 946 20.79 -35.43 29.20
C GLU A 946 22.32 -35.38 29.31
N ALA A 947 22.86 -34.18 29.33
CA ALA A 947 23.99 -33.71 30.18
C ALA A 947 24.08 -32.19 29.93
N GLY A 948 23.89 -31.29 30.84
CA GLY A 948 24.24 -31.24 32.26
C GLY A 948 25.61 -30.54 32.48
N CYS A 949 25.56 -29.18 32.73
CA CYS A 949 26.54 -28.35 33.47
C CYS A 949 26.12 -26.90 33.30
N GLY A 950 25.66 -26.10 34.22
CA GLY A 950 25.96 -26.02 35.63
C GLY A 950 26.86 -24.83 36.00
N VAL A 951 26.20 -23.63 36.27
CA VAL A 951 26.50 -22.63 37.35
C VAL A 951 27.74 -21.71 37.19
N PRO A 952 27.82 -20.50 37.80
CA PRO A 952 26.81 -19.61 38.42
C PRO A 952 26.93 -18.08 38.13
N LEU A 953 25.92 -17.41 38.57
CA LEU A 953 25.79 -15.99 38.93
C LEU A 953 26.90 -15.41 39.80
N THR A 954 27.26 -14.14 39.62
CA THR A 954 27.28 -13.02 40.59
C THR A 954 27.93 -11.76 40.01
N LYS A 955 27.41 -10.62 40.04
CA LYS A 955 27.36 -9.44 40.90
C LYS A 955 27.09 -8.18 40.14
N ARG A 956 26.00 -7.52 40.41
CA ARG A 956 25.75 -6.18 40.98
C ARG A 956 26.83 -5.06 40.81
N VAL A 957 26.32 -4.03 40.09
CA VAL A 957 26.12 -2.61 40.51
C VAL A 957 27.41 -1.78 40.82
N PRO A 958 27.49 -0.48 40.57
CA PRO A 958 26.41 0.51 40.50
C PRO A 958 26.04 1.05 39.14
#